data_a86fed407ae7151ae40547c75f8e07f7
#
_entry.id   a86fed407ae7151ae40547c75f8e07f7
#
_cell.length_a   1.000
_cell.length_b   1.000
_cell.length_c   1.000
_cell.angle_alpha   90.00
_cell.angle_beta   90.00
_cell.angle_gamma   90.00
#
_symmetry.space_group_name_H-M   'P 1'
#
loop_
_entity.id
_entity.type
_entity.pdbx_description
1 polymer ?
#
loop_
_entity_poly.entity_id
_entity_poly.type
_entity_poly.pdbx_seq_one_letter_code
_entity_poly.pdbx_strand_id
1 'polypeptide(L)'
;MRNRDGNVLIMSALLLPVLIGMAALVTEYGGALVDRAGNQRTADLAAYAGALAYNATKSTDQMTAAAVNVATLNGVPAADVQAALVTSPKTSGMNAVSVSIRTQKQLLLARVLNDRQQLQIYANAVAELGAQAQTPGCMLALDGTKTGITLSGGTNITAAKCTVSSNNTVTVPCGTSISAIGVNYNSAAPPSQPCNGITGPNGTAAVIAKKSTPDPLAGNTAIAAAVARFSTVAAMSKPTAPAAPANSTNIDFAWSQGSTQGQATALGCTASWASPTSTWTLNCGSKTTVNIGTITIGGGINLNFATSGAATTVYNIAGDLTTSGTTNFGPGIYNFTKGLTTGGGATTTFGAGTFKFGISDNTCGGIARVSLCNTSKLTFGGPSTFELPGGLNNTGGAVITFGSGTSNSYKIGPGGNGDAITLGGGSTTIMADATSSGVFQVIGNVNGGGGGSCFVVPATAQHDIEGNFIASGAVLLGAGVYTIDGYFALGGSGGGSASCGGSTISVSGANVTLVLSGKAKSSSGSCNGYVFCVAAGYSNIVLTAPQTGATAKLAVIGPTSTSVTAGATFAEGGSNAQISGAFYFPYGPIIMNGGSSVLGSPSDSSKCLQMIGSLITLSGGTAAASECIAASSSSASNKVSLVQ
;
A
#
# COMPACT_ATOMS: atom_id res chain seq x y z
N MET A 1 -55.18 6.80 91.00
CA MET A 1 -54.78 6.71 89.62
C MET A 1 -53.56 7.61 89.38
N ARG A 2 -52.40 7.07 89.14
CA ARG A 2 -51.16 7.80 88.90
C ARG A 2 -51.23 8.37 87.51
N ASN A 3 -51.23 9.68 87.43
CA ASN A 3 -51.30 10.40 86.15
C ASN A 3 -50.04 10.07 85.32
N ARG A 4 -50.20 9.29 84.20
CA ARG A 4 -49.11 8.89 83.30
C ARG A 4 -48.93 9.87 82.16
N ASP A 5 -49.76 10.87 82.00
CA ASP A 5 -49.81 11.75 80.83
C ASP A 5 -48.66 12.78 80.81
N GLY A 6 -48.08 13.09 82.00
CA GLY A 6 -46.93 13.99 82.09
C GLY A 6 -45.60 13.43 81.52
N ASN A 7 -45.43 12.11 81.55
CA ASN A 7 -44.17 11.46 81.05
C ASN A 7 -44.04 11.47 79.55
N VAL A 8 -45.15 11.40 78.81
CA VAL A 8 -45.14 11.42 77.33
C VAL A 8 -44.75 12.82 76.85
N LEU A 9 -45.19 13.86 77.49
CA LEU A 9 -44.90 15.24 77.11
C LEU A 9 -43.40 15.58 77.33
N ILE A 10 -42.79 15.09 78.41
CA ILE A 10 -41.37 15.28 78.70
C ILE A 10 -40.50 14.45 77.72
N MET A 11 -40.90 13.19 77.42
CA MET A 11 -40.22 12.38 76.49
C MET A 11 -40.34 12.95 75.08
N SER A 12 -41.49 13.44 74.66
CA SER A 12 -41.66 14.09 73.34
C SER A 12 -40.86 15.39 73.26
N ALA A 13 -40.77 16.17 74.34
CA ALA A 13 -39.97 17.39 74.37
C ALA A 13 -38.45 17.11 74.27
N LEU A 14 -37.96 15.97 74.79
CA LEU A 14 -36.58 15.56 74.73
C LEU A 14 -36.25 14.88 73.34
N LEU A 15 -37.23 14.16 72.77
CA LEU A 15 -37.03 13.49 71.45
C LEU A 15 -37.17 14.46 70.28
N LEU A 16 -37.96 15.52 70.42
CA LEU A 16 -38.21 16.48 69.34
C LEU A 16 -36.91 17.15 68.83
N PRO A 17 -35.99 17.65 69.65
CA PRO A 17 -34.73 18.21 69.23
C PRO A 17 -33.82 17.15 68.50
N VAL A 18 -33.86 15.91 68.99
CA VAL A 18 -33.08 14.80 68.34
C VAL A 18 -33.66 14.47 67.00
N LEU A 19 -34.96 14.40 66.81
CA LEU A 19 -35.62 14.17 65.55
C LEU A 19 -35.40 15.33 64.59
N ILE A 20 -35.49 16.59 65.07
CA ILE A 20 -35.15 17.76 64.25
C ILE A 20 -33.66 17.73 63.84
N GLY A 21 -32.76 17.36 64.75
CA GLY A 21 -31.34 17.23 64.47
C GLY A 21 -31.03 16.15 63.41
N MET A 22 -31.70 14.98 63.52
CA MET A 22 -31.57 13.93 62.50
C MET A 22 -32.17 14.35 61.14
N ALA A 23 -33.33 14.98 61.12
CA ALA A 23 -33.96 15.52 59.95
C ALA A 23 -33.07 16.60 59.26
N ALA A 24 -32.47 17.49 60.07
CA ALA A 24 -31.50 18.48 59.59
C ALA A 24 -30.29 17.84 58.98
N LEU A 25 -29.70 16.81 59.60
CA LEU A 25 -28.57 16.10 59.11
C LEU A 25 -28.87 15.42 57.74
N VAL A 26 -30.00 14.73 57.60
CA VAL A 26 -30.40 14.02 56.40
C VAL A 26 -30.68 15.00 55.25
N THR A 27 -31.44 16.08 55.52
CA THR A 27 -31.82 17.03 54.44
C THR A 27 -30.68 17.94 54.04
N GLU A 28 -29.90 18.46 54.95
CA GLU A 28 -28.83 19.41 54.65
C GLU A 28 -27.56 18.69 54.16
N TYR A 29 -27.18 17.59 54.81
CA TYR A 29 -26.04 16.78 54.38
C TYR A 29 -26.34 16.04 53.07
N GLY A 30 -27.52 15.45 52.94
CA GLY A 30 -27.97 14.84 51.69
C GLY A 30 -28.00 15.85 50.53
N GLY A 31 -28.56 17.04 50.79
CA GLY A 31 -28.53 18.14 49.83
C GLY A 31 -27.12 18.61 49.49
N ALA A 32 -26.18 18.63 50.44
CA ALA A 32 -24.79 18.99 50.20
C ALA A 32 -24.05 17.93 49.34
N LEU A 33 -24.38 16.64 49.48
CA LEU A 33 -23.84 15.58 48.62
C LEU A 33 -24.35 15.71 47.19
N VAL A 34 -25.61 16.06 46.97
CA VAL A 34 -26.17 16.33 45.65
C VAL A 34 -25.46 17.53 45.00
N ASP A 35 -25.28 18.63 45.75
CA ASP A 35 -24.58 19.83 45.28
C ASP A 35 -23.10 19.51 44.98
N ARG A 36 -22.44 18.66 45.77
CA ARG A 36 -21.08 18.19 45.53
C ARG A 36 -20.97 17.38 44.23
N ALA A 37 -21.94 16.48 43.99
CA ALA A 37 -21.99 15.71 42.74
C ALA A 37 -22.24 16.63 41.53
N GLY A 38 -23.10 17.64 41.67
CA GLY A 38 -23.32 18.68 40.66
C GLY A 38 -22.07 19.51 40.38
N ASN A 39 -21.39 19.97 41.44
CA ASN A 39 -20.12 20.71 41.31
C ASN A 39 -19.01 19.86 40.67
N GLN A 40 -18.94 18.56 41.00
CA GLN A 40 -17.94 17.67 40.37
C GLN A 40 -18.19 17.55 38.88
N ARG A 41 -19.42 17.30 38.47
CA ARG A 41 -19.77 17.26 37.03
C ARG A 41 -19.45 18.57 36.31
N THR A 42 -19.72 19.70 36.98
CA THR A 42 -19.42 21.04 36.44
C THR A 42 -17.90 21.25 36.34
N ALA A 43 -17.14 20.84 37.37
CA ALA A 43 -15.67 20.92 37.35
C ALA A 43 -15.06 20.07 36.20
N ASP A 44 -15.58 18.86 36.00
CA ASP A 44 -15.17 17.97 34.91
C ASP A 44 -15.37 18.62 33.53
N LEU A 45 -16.56 19.18 33.29
CA LEU A 45 -16.89 19.88 32.05
C LEU A 45 -16.04 21.14 31.83
N ALA A 46 -15.83 21.91 32.91
CA ALA A 46 -15.03 23.13 32.90
C ALA A 46 -13.55 22.85 32.66
N ALA A 47 -13.00 21.82 33.30
CA ALA A 47 -11.61 21.38 33.06
C ALA A 47 -11.40 20.92 31.62
N TYR A 48 -12.35 20.15 31.09
CA TYR A 48 -12.32 19.70 29.72
C TYR A 48 -12.38 20.87 28.72
N ALA A 49 -13.29 21.83 28.93
CA ALA A 49 -13.43 23.01 28.07
C ALA A 49 -12.18 23.92 28.13
N GLY A 50 -11.65 24.15 29.33
CA GLY A 50 -10.40 24.90 29.51
C GLY A 50 -9.23 24.25 28.80
N ALA A 51 -9.12 22.92 28.89
CA ALA A 51 -8.08 22.17 28.24
C ALA A 51 -8.19 22.22 26.71
N LEU A 52 -9.39 22.14 26.14
CA LEU A 52 -9.63 22.33 24.70
C LEU A 52 -9.23 23.74 24.25
N ALA A 53 -9.62 24.78 25.00
CA ALA A 53 -9.28 26.16 24.67
C ALA A 53 -7.77 26.41 24.73
N TYR A 54 -7.09 25.88 25.76
CA TYR A 54 -5.64 25.95 25.86
C TYR A 54 -4.95 25.23 24.71
N ASN A 55 -5.43 24.05 24.35
CA ASN A 55 -4.87 23.31 23.23
C ASN A 55 -4.96 24.07 21.91
N ALA A 56 -6.09 24.75 21.68
CA ALA A 56 -6.33 25.53 20.47
C ALA A 56 -5.48 26.81 20.41
N THR A 57 -5.33 27.49 21.54
CA THR A 57 -4.78 28.87 21.56
C THR A 57 -3.42 29.00 22.25
N LYS A 58 -3.03 28.02 23.08
CA LYS A 58 -1.89 28.03 24.00
C LYS A 58 -1.90 29.22 24.97
N SER A 59 -3.09 29.84 25.18
CA SER A 59 -3.32 30.97 26.06
C SER A 59 -3.97 30.53 27.37
N THR A 60 -3.36 30.87 28.50
CA THR A 60 -3.93 30.65 29.85
C THR A 60 -5.17 31.50 30.10
N ASP A 61 -5.27 32.67 29.48
CA ASP A 61 -6.44 33.54 29.61
C ASP A 61 -7.65 32.94 28.88
N GLN A 62 -7.47 32.43 27.69
CA GLN A 62 -8.52 31.73 26.94
C GLN A 62 -8.94 30.41 27.64
N MET A 63 -7.99 29.70 28.22
CA MET A 63 -8.23 28.53 29.05
C MET A 63 -9.14 28.87 30.22
N THR A 64 -8.77 29.89 30.98
CA THR A 64 -9.53 30.33 32.16
C THR A 64 -10.92 30.83 31.80
N ALA A 65 -11.00 31.65 30.73
CA ALA A 65 -12.28 32.16 30.25
C ALA A 65 -13.23 31.02 29.82
N ALA A 66 -12.73 30.01 29.09
CA ALA A 66 -13.53 28.87 28.69
C ALA A 66 -14.02 28.02 29.88
N ALA A 67 -13.13 27.77 30.85
CA ALA A 67 -13.48 27.01 32.06
C ALA A 67 -14.55 27.75 32.91
N VAL A 68 -14.37 29.04 33.15
CA VAL A 68 -15.31 29.87 33.90
C VAL A 68 -16.66 29.98 33.15
N ASN A 69 -16.64 30.15 31.85
CA ASN A 69 -17.87 30.26 31.06
C ASN A 69 -18.71 28.97 31.14
N VAL A 70 -18.08 27.80 31.02
CA VAL A 70 -18.78 26.51 31.15
C VAL A 70 -19.31 26.32 32.57
N ALA A 71 -18.58 26.71 33.61
CA ALA A 71 -19.04 26.63 34.96
C ALA A 71 -20.24 27.56 35.24
N THR A 72 -20.21 28.77 34.71
CA THR A 72 -21.33 29.74 34.85
C THR A 72 -22.59 29.28 34.13
N LEU A 73 -22.45 28.69 32.94
CA LEU A 73 -23.58 28.08 32.22
C LEU A 73 -24.20 26.90 32.98
N ASN A 74 -23.45 26.27 33.88
CA ASN A 74 -23.92 25.18 34.75
C ASN A 74 -24.34 25.70 36.17
N GLY A 75 -24.49 27.02 36.33
CA GLY A 75 -25.04 27.62 37.55
C GLY A 75 -24.03 27.91 38.66
N VAL A 76 -22.72 27.79 38.40
CA VAL A 76 -21.67 28.13 39.37
C VAL A 76 -21.19 29.56 39.12
N PRO A 77 -21.22 30.46 40.13
CA PRO A 77 -20.73 31.82 40.01
C PRO A 77 -19.24 31.85 39.58
N ALA A 78 -18.86 32.79 38.71
CA ALA A 78 -17.49 32.93 38.22
C ALA A 78 -16.45 33.09 39.35
N ALA A 79 -16.83 33.76 40.45
CA ALA A 79 -15.96 33.96 41.62
C ALA A 79 -15.63 32.65 42.38
N ASP A 80 -16.44 31.62 42.17
CA ASP A 80 -16.31 30.33 42.85
C ASP A 80 -15.48 29.32 42.02
N VAL A 81 -14.97 29.73 40.85
CA VAL A 81 -14.22 28.89 39.89
C VAL A 81 -12.78 29.34 39.79
N GLN A 82 -11.86 28.43 39.98
CA GLN A 82 -10.42 28.66 39.72
C GLN A 82 -9.91 27.64 38.71
N ALA A 83 -9.31 28.12 37.62
CA ALA A 83 -8.67 27.30 36.63
C ALA A 83 -7.16 27.58 36.58
N ALA A 84 -6.34 26.55 36.52
CA ALA A 84 -4.89 26.67 36.48
C ALA A 84 -4.27 25.61 35.55
N LEU A 85 -3.18 25.99 34.87
CA LEU A 85 -2.33 25.05 34.18
C LEU A 85 -1.39 24.39 35.19
N VAL A 86 -1.41 23.06 35.27
CA VAL A 86 -0.62 22.25 36.20
C VAL A 86 0.08 21.10 35.45
N THR A 87 1.04 20.45 36.11
CA THR A 87 1.57 19.18 35.63
C THR A 87 0.57 18.06 35.86
N SER A 88 0.43 17.15 34.91
CA SER A 88 -0.49 16.02 35.05
C SER A 88 -0.14 15.13 36.24
N PRO A 89 -1.12 14.80 37.09
CA PRO A 89 -0.90 13.85 38.18
C PRO A 89 -0.74 12.41 37.69
N LYS A 90 -1.14 12.11 36.44
CA LYS A 90 -1.14 10.76 35.87
C LYS A 90 0.09 10.49 35.01
N THR A 91 0.48 11.45 34.17
CA THR A 91 1.57 11.28 33.21
C THR A 91 2.68 12.30 33.48
N SER A 92 3.82 11.83 33.93
CA SER A 92 4.99 12.69 34.20
C SER A 92 5.41 13.48 32.96
N GLY A 93 5.63 14.79 33.13
CA GLY A 93 6.06 15.70 32.05
C GLY A 93 4.94 16.23 31.15
N MET A 94 3.70 15.82 31.36
CA MET A 94 2.54 16.35 30.62
C MET A 94 1.87 17.49 31.40
N ASN A 95 1.35 18.48 30.69
CA ASN A 95 0.55 19.55 31.28
C ASN A 95 -0.92 19.12 31.38
N ALA A 96 -1.62 19.68 32.36
CA ALA A 96 -3.06 19.47 32.58
C ALA A 96 -3.72 20.78 33.01
N VAL A 97 -5.03 20.89 32.80
CA VAL A 97 -5.83 21.99 33.32
C VAL A 97 -6.57 21.48 34.53
N SER A 98 -6.31 22.09 35.69
CA SER A 98 -7.02 21.85 36.94
C SER A 98 -8.09 22.92 37.11
N VAL A 99 -9.32 22.49 37.43
CA VAL A 99 -10.41 23.39 37.78
C VAL A 99 -10.91 23.02 39.15
N SER A 100 -10.91 23.98 40.06
CA SER A 100 -11.51 23.85 41.39
C SER A 100 -12.73 24.74 41.51
N ILE A 101 -13.80 24.19 42.08
CA ILE A 101 -15.06 24.87 42.35
C ILE A 101 -15.25 24.90 43.86
N ARG A 102 -15.62 26.08 44.42
CA ARG A 102 -15.91 26.28 45.84
C ARG A 102 -17.24 26.99 45.95
N THR A 103 -18.28 26.26 46.29
CA THR A 103 -19.59 26.83 46.52
C THR A 103 -19.94 26.79 48.01
N GLN A 104 -20.84 27.67 48.43
CA GLN A 104 -21.32 27.74 49.81
C GLN A 104 -22.79 27.41 49.84
N LYS A 105 -23.17 26.48 50.72
CA LYS A 105 -24.56 26.14 51.00
C LYS A 105 -24.96 26.69 52.35
N GLN A 106 -26.01 27.49 52.38
CA GLN A 106 -26.62 27.99 53.63
C GLN A 106 -27.24 26.82 54.39
N LEU A 107 -26.90 26.71 55.65
CA LEU A 107 -27.50 25.75 56.55
C LEU A 107 -28.70 26.41 57.24
N LEU A 108 -29.87 25.81 57.13
CA LEU A 108 -31.14 26.34 57.75
C LEU A 108 -31.45 25.67 59.09
N LEU A 109 -31.44 24.34 59.11
CA LEU A 109 -31.84 23.55 60.30
C LEU A 109 -30.63 23.26 61.20
N ALA A 110 -29.46 22.95 60.62
CA ALA A 110 -28.28 22.68 61.44
C ALA A 110 -27.73 23.92 62.13
N ARG A 111 -28.17 25.12 61.76
CA ARG A 111 -27.88 26.39 62.43
C ARG A 111 -28.36 26.42 63.86
N VAL A 112 -29.40 25.63 64.16
CA VAL A 112 -29.93 25.51 65.53
C VAL A 112 -28.98 24.73 66.43
N LEU A 113 -28.17 23.85 65.88
CA LEU A 113 -27.27 22.95 66.58
C LEU A 113 -25.79 23.40 66.55
N ASN A 114 -25.44 24.29 65.67
CA ASN A 114 -24.06 24.74 65.50
C ASN A 114 -24.03 26.19 64.95
N ASP A 115 -23.07 26.98 65.40
CA ASP A 115 -22.91 28.39 65.02
C ASP A 115 -22.41 28.60 63.61
N ARG A 116 -22.09 27.51 62.84
CA ARG A 116 -21.69 27.55 61.43
C ARG A 116 -22.93 27.83 60.58
N GLN A 117 -22.90 28.97 59.90
CA GLN A 117 -24.00 29.39 59.01
C GLN A 117 -23.94 28.80 57.59
N GLN A 118 -22.79 28.31 57.20
CA GLN A 118 -22.53 27.85 55.81
C GLN A 118 -21.66 26.61 55.81
N LEU A 119 -21.97 25.71 54.86
CA LEU A 119 -21.15 24.55 54.51
C LEU A 119 -20.43 24.84 53.21
N GLN A 120 -19.11 24.72 53.20
CA GLN A 120 -18.31 24.83 51.95
C GLN A 120 -18.29 23.49 51.25
N ILE A 121 -18.60 23.52 49.96
CA ILE A 121 -18.62 22.35 49.07
C ILE A 121 -17.52 22.52 48.04
N TYR A 122 -16.61 21.56 48.03
CA TYR A 122 -15.44 21.55 47.12
C TYR A 122 -15.60 20.48 46.05
N ALA A 123 -15.22 20.81 44.80
CA ALA A 123 -15.05 19.88 43.72
C ALA A 123 -13.77 20.25 42.97
N ASN A 124 -13.04 19.26 42.49
CA ASN A 124 -11.84 19.46 41.69
C ASN A 124 -11.79 18.47 40.53
N ALA A 125 -11.40 18.94 39.36
CA ALA A 125 -11.22 18.13 38.18
C ALA A 125 -9.91 18.50 37.47
N VAL A 126 -9.27 17.52 36.86
CA VAL A 126 -8.04 17.71 36.09
C VAL A 126 -8.23 17.12 34.71
N ALA A 127 -7.99 17.93 33.69
CA ALA A 127 -8.01 17.50 32.29
C ALA A 127 -6.58 17.55 31.72
N GLU A 128 -6.04 16.40 31.38
CA GLU A 128 -4.69 16.28 30.82
C GLU A 128 -4.63 16.81 29.39
N LEU A 129 -3.63 17.67 29.14
CA LEU A 129 -3.29 18.22 27.83
C LEU A 129 -2.26 17.31 27.19
N GLY A 130 -2.68 16.28 26.56
CA GLY A 130 -1.74 15.40 25.92
C GLY A 130 -2.36 14.72 24.73
N ALA A 131 -1.60 14.59 23.68
CA ALA A 131 -1.77 13.43 22.87
C ALA A 131 -1.59 12.23 23.80
N GLN A 132 -2.67 11.60 24.27
CA GLN A 132 -2.51 10.18 24.54
C GLN A 132 -1.89 9.63 23.27
N ALA A 133 -0.65 9.14 23.35
CA ALA A 133 -0.06 8.38 22.27
C ALA A 133 -1.13 7.36 21.90
N GLN A 134 -1.82 7.61 20.78
CA GLN A 134 -2.83 6.65 20.32
C GLN A 134 -2.02 5.40 20.09
N THR A 135 -2.35 4.36 20.84
CA THR A 135 -1.72 3.07 20.60
C THR A 135 -1.95 2.77 19.14
N PRO A 136 -0.89 2.63 18.35
CA PRO A 136 -1.01 2.53 16.91
C PRO A 136 -1.90 1.35 16.52
N GLY A 137 -2.77 1.55 15.54
CA GLY A 137 -3.59 0.47 14.98
C GLY A 137 -2.81 -0.25 13.90
N CYS A 138 -2.52 -1.52 14.10
CA CYS A 138 -1.84 -2.31 13.08
C CYS A 138 -2.79 -3.18 12.25
N MET A 139 -3.97 -3.48 12.77
CA MET A 139 -5.09 -4.04 12.01
C MET A 139 -6.32 -3.18 12.28
N LEU A 140 -6.93 -2.65 11.22
CA LEU A 140 -8.06 -1.75 11.33
C LEU A 140 -9.13 -2.07 10.28
N ALA A 141 -10.30 -2.51 10.74
CA ALA A 141 -11.51 -2.63 9.93
C ALA A 141 -12.35 -1.36 10.08
N LEU A 142 -12.46 -0.61 8.97
CA LEU A 142 -13.02 0.75 8.95
C LEU A 142 -14.54 0.80 8.86
N ASP A 143 -15.17 -0.20 8.23
CA ASP A 143 -16.61 -0.20 7.97
C ASP A 143 -17.40 -0.56 9.24
N GLY A 144 -18.25 0.36 9.68
CA GLY A 144 -19.10 0.16 10.86
C GLY A 144 -20.34 -0.70 10.61
N THR A 145 -20.61 -1.08 9.35
CA THR A 145 -21.82 -1.85 8.96
C THR A 145 -21.54 -3.29 8.58
N LYS A 146 -20.30 -3.59 8.15
CA LYS A 146 -19.86 -4.95 7.76
C LYS A 146 -19.30 -5.72 8.95
N THR A 147 -19.08 -7.03 8.76
CA THR A 147 -18.43 -7.90 9.75
C THR A 147 -17.00 -7.42 10.03
N GLY A 148 -16.63 -6.66 10.90
CA GLY A 148 -15.33 -6.03 11.15
C GLY A 148 -14.11 -6.96 10.98
N ILE A 149 -13.56 -7.48 12.09
CA ILE A 149 -12.45 -8.45 12.07
C ILE A 149 -12.97 -9.83 12.42
N THR A 150 -12.75 -10.80 11.53
CA THR A 150 -13.20 -12.19 11.72
C THR A 150 -12.02 -13.15 11.56
N LEU A 151 -11.80 -14.00 12.57
CA LEU A 151 -10.83 -15.08 12.54
C LEU A 151 -11.52 -16.42 12.36
N SER A 152 -10.84 -17.39 11.72
CA SER A 152 -11.29 -18.77 11.61
C SER A 152 -10.09 -19.71 11.36
N GLY A 153 -10.31 -21.01 11.40
CA GLY A 153 -9.34 -22.01 10.92
C GLY A 153 -7.97 -22.02 11.61
N GLY A 154 -7.89 -21.77 12.92
CA GLY A 154 -6.63 -21.82 13.65
C GLY A 154 -5.75 -20.56 13.51
N THR A 155 -6.31 -19.46 13.06
CA THR A 155 -5.58 -18.20 12.87
C THR A 155 -5.06 -17.62 14.18
N ASN A 156 -3.81 -17.17 14.17
CA ASN A 156 -3.18 -16.47 15.29
C ASN A 156 -2.65 -15.10 14.84
N ILE A 157 -3.11 -14.03 15.51
CA ILE A 157 -2.62 -12.66 15.32
C ILE A 157 -1.67 -12.31 16.45
N THR A 158 -0.48 -11.84 16.12
CA THR A 158 0.48 -11.25 17.06
C THR A 158 0.67 -9.77 16.74
N ALA A 159 0.27 -8.90 17.67
CA ALA A 159 0.31 -7.44 17.57
C ALA A 159 0.88 -6.83 18.86
N ALA A 160 2.09 -7.27 19.24
CA ALA A 160 2.68 -7.03 20.57
C ALA A 160 2.89 -5.54 20.92
N LYS A 161 2.93 -4.63 19.94
CA LYS A 161 3.20 -3.19 20.15
C LYS A 161 2.07 -2.29 19.62
N CYS A 162 0.95 -2.85 19.19
CA CYS A 162 -0.12 -2.10 18.56
C CYS A 162 -1.51 -2.67 18.91
N THR A 163 -2.56 -1.98 18.49
CA THR A 163 -3.94 -2.41 18.69
C THR A 163 -4.51 -3.09 17.45
N VAL A 164 -5.44 -4.00 17.68
CA VAL A 164 -6.35 -4.55 16.68
C VAL A 164 -7.70 -3.86 16.84
N SER A 165 -8.19 -3.18 15.81
CA SER A 165 -9.35 -2.29 15.92
C SER A 165 -10.38 -2.57 14.83
N SER A 166 -11.66 -2.57 15.21
CA SER A 166 -12.77 -2.70 14.28
C SER A 166 -13.85 -1.66 14.61
N ASN A 167 -14.33 -0.97 13.59
CA ASN A 167 -15.49 -0.08 13.74
C ASN A 167 -16.83 -0.84 13.82
N ASN A 168 -16.79 -2.16 13.80
CA ASN A 168 -17.91 -3.05 14.09
C ASN A 168 -17.44 -4.19 15.02
N THR A 169 -17.67 -5.44 14.68
CA THR A 169 -17.39 -6.61 15.51
C THR A 169 -15.94 -7.07 15.42
N VAL A 170 -15.50 -7.78 16.47
CA VAL A 170 -14.29 -8.62 16.45
C VAL A 170 -14.71 -10.03 16.87
N THR A 171 -14.45 -11.01 16.00
CA THR A 171 -14.85 -12.41 16.20
C THR A 171 -13.63 -13.31 16.28
N VAL A 172 -13.44 -13.97 17.42
CA VAL A 172 -12.29 -14.84 17.74
C VAL A 172 -12.83 -16.19 18.23
N PRO A 173 -13.18 -17.11 17.31
CA PRO A 173 -13.66 -18.45 17.67
C PRO A 173 -12.61 -19.28 18.41
N CYS A 174 -13.05 -20.39 19.03
CA CYS A 174 -12.14 -21.34 19.67
C CYS A 174 -11.09 -21.86 18.67
N GLY A 175 -9.84 -21.98 19.13
CA GLY A 175 -8.72 -22.37 18.29
C GLY A 175 -8.08 -21.21 17.51
N THR A 176 -8.58 -19.98 17.67
CA THR A 176 -7.96 -18.77 17.12
C THR A 176 -7.54 -17.83 18.24
N SER A 177 -6.59 -16.93 17.98
CA SER A 177 -6.13 -15.99 18.99
C SER A 177 -5.72 -14.62 18.44
N ILE A 178 -5.88 -13.59 19.28
CA ILE A 178 -5.30 -12.26 19.12
C ILE A 178 -4.46 -11.95 20.35
N SER A 179 -3.17 -11.72 20.17
CA SER A 179 -2.27 -11.18 21.19
C SER A 179 -1.91 -9.74 20.81
N ALA A 180 -2.49 -8.75 21.51
CA ALA A 180 -2.33 -7.33 21.19
C ALA A 180 -2.32 -6.47 22.46
N ILE A 181 -1.71 -5.26 22.39
CA ILE A 181 -1.78 -4.29 23.51
C ILE A 181 -3.24 -3.98 23.86
N GLY A 182 -4.10 -3.90 22.85
CA GLY A 182 -5.53 -3.67 23.02
C GLY A 182 -6.34 -4.09 21.82
N VAL A 183 -7.61 -4.38 22.06
CA VAL A 183 -8.60 -4.67 21.02
C VAL A 183 -9.74 -3.66 21.14
N ASN A 184 -9.93 -2.87 20.08
CA ASN A 184 -11.04 -1.92 20.01
C ASN A 184 -12.15 -2.47 19.12
N TYR A 185 -13.39 -2.25 19.52
CA TYR A 185 -14.59 -2.62 18.77
C TYR A 185 -15.65 -1.51 18.89
N ASN A 186 -16.60 -1.46 17.97
CA ASN A 186 -17.68 -0.46 18.02
C ASN A 186 -19.09 -1.05 17.79
N SER A 187 -19.22 -2.38 17.85
CA SER A 187 -20.51 -3.07 17.80
C SER A 187 -21.30 -2.89 19.10
N ALA A 188 -22.61 -3.20 19.04
CA ALA A 188 -23.47 -3.19 20.24
C ALA A 188 -23.00 -4.22 21.28
N ALA A 189 -22.59 -5.41 20.85
CA ALA A 189 -22.07 -6.46 21.71
C ALA A 189 -20.53 -6.41 21.77
N PRO A 190 -19.90 -6.86 22.89
CA PRO A 190 -18.47 -7.01 23.00
C PRO A 190 -17.95 -8.06 22.01
N PRO A 191 -16.60 -8.16 21.81
CA PRO A 191 -15.99 -9.18 20.97
C PRO A 191 -16.44 -10.59 21.32
N SER A 192 -16.80 -11.37 20.30
CA SER A 192 -17.12 -12.80 20.47
C SER A 192 -15.83 -13.60 20.62
N GLN A 193 -15.59 -14.15 21.81
CA GLN A 193 -14.40 -14.94 22.14
C GLN A 193 -14.76 -16.08 23.12
N PRO A 194 -15.45 -17.13 22.70
CA PRO A 194 -15.97 -18.17 23.58
C PRO A 194 -14.87 -18.94 24.32
N CYS A 195 -13.63 -18.93 23.83
CA CYS A 195 -12.48 -19.60 24.43
C CYS A 195 -11.39 -18.64 24.95
N ASN A 196 -11.73 -17.38 25.26
CA ASN A 196 -10.80 -16.36 25.75
C ASN A 196 -9.57 -16.17 24.85
N GLY A 197 -9.77 -16.17 23.52
CA GLY A 197 -8.70 -16.07 22.54
C GLY A 197 -8.05 -14.68 22.42
N ILE A 198 -8.53 -13.67 23.14
CA ILE A 198 -7.95 -12.32 23.14
C ILE A 198 -7.09 -12.15 24.38
N THR A 199 -5.79 -11.95 24.18
CA THR A 199 -4.79 -11.74 25.23
C THR A 199 -3.95 -10.50 24.96
N GLY A 200 -3.34 -9.95 26.01
CA GLY A 200 -2.27 -8.98 25.88
C GLY A 200 -0.93 -9.63 25.51
N PRO A 201 0.12 -8.83 25.26
CA PRO A 201 1.46 -9.34 25.02
C PRO A 201 1.94 -10.23 26.17
N ASN A 202 2.63 -11.33 25.82
CA ASN A 202 3.14 -12.32 26.78
C ASN A 202 2.06 -12.94 27.68
N GLY A 203 0.82 -13.08 27.18
CA GLY A 203 -0.27 -13.70 27.93
C GLY A 203 -0.90 -12.84 29.02
N THR A 204 -0.57 -11.57 29.08
CA THR A 204 -1.24 -10.62 30.01
C THR A 204 -2.70 -10.40 29.60
N ALA A 205 -3.50 -9.76 30.44
CA ALA A 205 -4.86 -9.38 30.09
C ALA A 205 -4.84 -8.28 29.01
N ALA A 206 -5.60 -8.48 27.94
CA ALA A 206 -5.75 -7.46 26.90
C ALA A 206 -6.71 -6.35 27.35
N VAL A 207 -6.43 -5.11 26.96
CA VAL A 207 -7.37 -4.00 27.09
C VAL A 207 -8.41 -4.09 25.98
N ILE A 208 -9.65 -4.44 26.31
CA ILE A 208 -10.77 -4.47 25.36
C ILE A 208 -11.63 -3.24 25.58
N ALA A 209 -11.75 -2.38 24.54
CA ALA A 209 -12.47 -1.12 24.66
C ALA A 209 -13.49 -0.93 23.55
N LYS A 210 -14.72 -0.49 23.91
CA LYS A 210 -15.73 -0.04 22.95
C LYS A 210 -15.39 1.37 22.49
N LYS A 211 -14.87 1.47 21.25
CA LYS A 211 -14.40 2.75 20.72
C LYS A 211 -14.30 2.68 19.19
N SER A 212 -14.81 3.69 18.50
CA SER A 212 -14.55 3.88 17.08
C SER A 212 -13.11 4.33 16.85
N THR A 213 -12.47 3.77 15.84
CA THR A 213 -11.09 4.12 15.45
C THR A 213 -11.14 4.80 14.10
N PRO A 214 -10.75 6.07 13.98
CA PRO A 214 -10.71 6.76 12.69
C PRO A 214 -9.62 6.15 11.79
N ASP A 215 -9.78 6.34 10.49
CA ASP A 215 -8.75 5.97 9.52
C ASP A 215 -7.49 6.85 9.72
N PRO A 216 -6.35 6.28 10.09
CA PRO A 216 -5.13 7.05 10.34
C PRO A 216 -4.51 7.63 9.05
N LEU A 217 -4.92 7.13 7.88
CA LEU A 217 -4.43 7.55 6.57
C LEU A 217 -5.43 8.42 5.82
N ALA A 218 -6.60 8.72 6.40
CA ALA A 218 -7.57 9.64 5.81
C ALA A 218 -6.93 11.02 5.58
N GLY A 219 -7.03 11.51 4.35
CA GLY A 219 -6.44 12.80 3.98
C GLY A 219 -4.90 12.80 3.84
N ASN A 220 -4.26 11.63 3.80
CA ASN A 220 -2.82 11.53 3.56
C ASN A 220 -2.47 12.05 2.15
N THR A 221 -1.67 13.12 2.09
CA THR A 221 -1.33 13.81 0.84
C THR A 221 -0.48 12.96 -0.09
N ALA A 222 0.36 12.07 0.43
CA ALA A 222 1.18 11.17 -0.37
C ALA A 222 0.32 10.10 -1.06
N ILE A 223 -0.68 9.54 -0.37
CA ILE A 223 -1.66 8.62 -0.97
C ILE A 223 -2.47 9.36 -2.05
N ALA A 224 -2.96 10.57 -1.75
CA ALA A 224 -3.70 11.37 -2.72
C ALA A 224 -2.87 11.65 -3.99
N ALA A 225 -1.59 12.00 -3.84
CA ALA A 225 -0.68 12.24 -4.96
C ALA A 225 -0.42 10.94 -5.78
N ALA A 226 -0.23 9.79 -5.10
CA ALA A 226 -0.05 8.50 -5.76
C ALA A 226 -1.30 8.10 -6.58
N VAL A 227 -2.49 8.32 -6.02
CA VAL A 227 -3.78 8.03 -6.69
C VAL A 227 -4.05 9.02 -7.83
N ALA A 228 -3.71 10.30 -7.68
CA ALA A 228 -3.87 11.29 -8.74
C ALA A 228 -3.08 10.94 -10.02
N ARG A 229 -2.01 10.13 -9.90
CA ARG A 229 -1.23 9.68 -11.06
C ARG A 229 -2.02 8.82 -12.04
N PHE A 230 -3.14 8.21 -11.65
CA PHE A 230 -3.99 7.48 -12.60
C PHE A 230 -4.46 8.34 -13.76
N SER A 231 -4.67 9.65 -13.56
CA SER A 231 -5.02 10.56 -14.64
C SER A 231 -3.89 10.69 -15.68
N THR A 232 -2.64 10.66 -15.23
CA THR A 232 -1.46 10.66 -16.10
C THR A 232 -1.34 9.34 -16.86
N VAL A 233 -1.56 8.21 -16.18
CA VAL A 233 -1.52 6.87 -16.79
C VAL A 233 -2.61 6.75 -17.85
N ALA A 234 -3.84 7.14 -17.56
CA ALA A 234 -4.96 7.11 -18.50
C ALA A 234 -4.78 8.05 -19.72
N ALA A 235 -3.93 9.08 -19.59
CA ALA A 235 -3.60 10.02 -20.68
C ALA A 235 -2.39 9.59 -21.51
N MET A 236 -1.76 8.44 -21.20
CA MET A 236 -0.63 7.94 -21.99
C MET A 236 -1.05 7.62 -23.42
N SER A 237 -0.14 7.86 -24.36
CA SER A 237 -0.30 7.51 -25.75
C SER A 237 0.75 6.48 -26.15
N LYS A 238 0.34 5.47 -26.91
CA LYS A 238 1.28 4.48 -27.45
C LYS A 238 2.29 5.15 -28.38
N PRO A 239 3.51 4.63 -28.47
CA PRO A 239 4.50 5.09 -29.43
C PRO A 239 3.97 5.05 -30.86
N THR A 240 4.47 5.95 -31.70
CA THR A 240 4.15 5.96 -33.13
C THR A 240 5.16 5.10 -33.90
N ALA A 241 4.68 4.25 -34.77
CA ALA A 241 5.56 3.47 -35.66
C ALA A 241 6.37 4.41 -36.56
N PRO A 242 7.67 4.11 -36.81
CA PRO A 242 8.46 4.88 -37.73
C PRO A 242 7.89 4.85 -39.15
N ALA A 243 8.01 5.94 -39.88
CA ALA A 243 7.64 5.99 -41.29
C ALA A 243 8.59 5.18 -42.14
N ALA A 244 8.07 4.59 -43.22
CA ALA A 244 8.91 3.89 -44.18
C ALA A 244 9.89 4.87 -44.84
N PRO A 245 11.17 4.50 -44.96
CA PRO A 245 12.16 5.34 -45.63
C PRO A 245 11.86 5.47 -47.12
N ALA A 246 11.99 6.67 -47.65
CA ALA A 246 12.02 6.88 -49.11
C ALA A 246 13.34 6.35 -49.64
N ASN A 247 13.32 5.79 -50.86
CA ASN A 247 14.51 5.31 -51.57
C ASN A 247 15.33 4.27 -50.77
N SER A 248 14.69 3.19 -50.34
CA SER A 248 15.33 2.10 -49.63
C SER A 248 15.83 1.01 -50.59
N THR A 249 16.91 0.34 -50.23
CA THR A 249 17.49 -0.80 -50.95
C THR A 249 17.37 -2.06 -50.13
N ASN A 250 16.86 -3.14 -50.69
CA ASN A 250 16.86 -4.47 -50.05
C ASN A 250 18.28 -5.00 -49.95
N ILE A 251 18.56 -5.81 -48.94
CA ILE A 251 19.79 -6.52 -48.77
C ILE A 251 19.56 -7.97 -48.38
N ASP A 252 20.08 -8.90 -49.19
CA ASP A 252 19.98 -10.33 -48.98
C ASP A 252 21.37 -10.88 -48.63
N PHE A 253 21.54 -11.32 -47.41
CA PHE A 253 22.73 -12.04 -46.98
C PHE A 253 22.60 -13.51 -47.41
N ALA A 254 23.10 -13.82 -48.58
CA ALA A 254 22.98 -15.12 -49.23
C ALA A 254 24.35 -15.78 -49.46
N TRP A 255 24.34 -17.03 -49.81
CA TRP A 255 25.56 -17.76 -50.20
C TRP A 255 26.15 -17.23 -51.50
N SER A 256 25.34 -16.59 -52.37
CA SER A 256 25.78 -15.93 -53.60
C SER A 256 26.37 -14.54 -53.31
N GLN A 257 27.67 -14.44 -53.19
CA GLN A 257 28.37 -13.27 -52.66
C GLN A 257 28.19 -12.00 -53.50
N GLY A 258 28.20 -12.09 -54.83
CA GLY A 258 28.14 -10.92 -55.72
C GLY A 258 26.85 -10.10 -55.57
N SER A 259 25.73 -10.74 -55.35
CA SER A 259 24.45 -10.05 -55.12
C SER A 259 24.49 -9.23 -53.82
N THR A 260 24.91 -9.83 -52.72
CA THR A 260 25.01 -9.17 -51.41
C THR A 260 25.96 -7.98 -51.43
N GLN A 261 27.13 -8.14 -52.10
CA GLN A 261 28.11 -7.06 -52.23
C GLN A 261 27.57 -5.87 -53.07
N GLY A 262 26.85 -6.16 -54.17
CA GLY A 262 26.21 -5.14 -55.00
C GLY A 262 25.14 -4.35 -54.24
N GLN A 263 24.29 -5.04 -53.48
CA GLN A 263 23.27 -4.43 -52.64
C GLN A 263 23.89 -3.58 -51.50
N ALA A 264 24.96 -4.06 -50.88
CA ALA A 264 25.70 -3.30 -49.87
C ALA A 264 26.29 -2.02 -50.46
N THR A 265 26.86 -2.10 -51.67
CA THR A 265 27.39 -0.92 -52.39
C THR A 265 26.29 0.08 -52.70
N ALA A 266 25.09 -0.36 -53.09
CA ALA A 266 23.94 0.51 -53.33
C ALA A 266 23.45 1.21 -52.03
N LEU A 267 23.61 0.58 -50.87
CA LEU A 267 23.42 1.19 -49.56
C LEU A 267 24.55 2.16 -49.17
N GLY A 268 25.65 2.18 -49.97
CA GLY A 268 26.89 2.89 -49.66
C GLY A 268 27.67 2.27 -48.49
N CYS A 269 27.49 0.98 -48.29
CA CYS A 269 28.20 0.13 -47.35
C CYS A 269 29.14 -0.83 -48.10
N THR A 270 30.00 -1.53 -47.38
CA THR A 270 30.77 -2.64 -47.88
C THR A 270 30.35 -3.94 -47.23
N ALA A 271 30.31 -5.04 -47.97
CA ALA A 271 30.02 -6.36 -47.41
C ALA A 271 31.18 -7.31 -47.71
N SER A 272 31.61 -8.06 -46.70
CA SER A 272 32.64 -9.09 -46.82
C SER A 272 32.13 -10.43 -46.28
N TRP A 273 32.59 -11.52 -46.92
CA TRP A 273 32.22 -12.89 -46.59
C TRP A 273 33.37 -13.67 -45.98
N ALA A 274 33.18 -14.30 -44.86
CA ALA A 274 34.12 -15.21 -44.23
C ALA A 274 33.62 -16.65 -44.35
N SER A 275 34.18 -17.40 -45.29
CA SER A 275 33.77 -18.78 -45.64
C SER A 275 33.86 -19.75 -44.46
N PRO A 276 34.94 -19.77 -43.63
CA PRO A 276 35.06 -20.75 -42.54
C PRO A 276 33.97 -20.65 -41.47
N THR A 277 33.44 -19.46 -41.28
CA THR A 277 32.42 -19.19 -40.26
C THR A 277 31.04 -18.92 -40.85
N SER A 278 30.88 -19.00 -42.17
CA SER A 278 29.66 -18.65 -42.89
C SER A 278 29.10 -17.28 -42.44
N THR A 279 29.96 -16.27 -42.33
CA THR A 279 29.64 -14.98 -41.74
C THR A 279 29.75 -13.84 -42.75
N TRP A 280 28.67 -13.10 -42.90
CA TRP A 280 28.70 -11.80 -43.56
C TRP A 280 29.07 -10.71 -42.55
N THR A 281 29.91 -9.76 -42.98
CA THR A 281 30.17 -8.52 -42.24
C THR A 281 29.78 -7.34 -43.13
N LEU A 282 28.79 -6.55 -42.70
CA LEU A 282 28.39 -5.30 -43.32
C LEU A 282 29.05 -4.14 -42.58
N ASN A 283 29.71 -3.26 -43.32
CA ASN A 283 30.32 -2.05 -42.77
C ASN A 283 29.80 -0.83 -43.55
N CYS A 284 29.14 0.10 -42.87
CA CYS A 284 28.61 1.33 -43.44
C CYS A 284 29.48 2.56 -43.17
N GLY A 285 30.65 2.38 -42.57
CA GLY A 285 31.64 3.45 -42.32
C GLY A 285 31.07 4.60 -41.49
N SER A 286 31.32 5.82 -41.96
CA SER A 286 30.90 7.06 -41.31
C SER A 286 29.51 7.55 -41.74
N LYS A 287 28.67 6.71 -42.34
CA LYS A 287 27.33 7.11 -42.77
C LYS A 287 26.47 7.49 -41.55
N THR A 288 25.76 8.61 -41.68
CA THR A 288 24.83 9.07 -40.66
C THR A 288 23.44 8.45 -40.79
N THR A 289 23.07 8.04 -42.03
CA THR A 289 21.77 7.41 -42.31
C THR A 289 21.91 6.32 -43.37
N VAL A 290 21.27 5.19 -43.13
CA VAL A 290 21.20 4.05 -44.06
C VAL A 290 19.73 3.63 -44.21
N ASN A 291 19.18 3.72 -45.43
CA ASN A 291 17.80 3.37 -45.74
C ASN A 291 17.73 1.98 -46.37
N ILE A 292 17.18 1.04 -45.63
CA ILE A 292 17.10 -0.36 -46.01
C ILE A 292 15.64 -0.73 -46.27
N GLY A 293 15.39 -1.43 -47.36
CA GLY A 293 14.07 -2.02 -47.63
C GLY A 293 13.82 -3.22 -46.73
N THR A 294 14.16 -4.40 -47.22
CA THR A 294 14.11 -5.64 -46.46
C THR A 294 15.52 -6.13 -46.15
N ILE A 295 15.67 -6.80 -45.02
CA ILE A 295 16.87 -7.56 -44.68
C ILE A 295 16.49 -9.04 -44.70
N THR A 296 17.12 -9.82 -45.60
CA THR A 296 16.97 -11.27 -45.63
C THR A 296 18.27 -11.93 -45.19
N ILE A 297 18.20 -12.91 -44.28
CA ILE A 297 19.35 -13.68 -43.82
C ILE A 297 19.13 -15.15 -44.18
N GLY A 298 19.97 -15.67 -45.08
CA GLY A 298 19.87 -17.06 -45.54
C GLY A 298 20.10 -18.08 -44.42
N GLY A 299 19.50 -19.24 -44.53
CA GLY A 299 19.67 -20.31 -43.54
C GLY A 299 21.13 -20.69 -43.34
N GLY A 300 21.57 -20.83 -42.09
CA GLY A 300 22.94 -21.16 -41.72
C GLY A 300 23.97 -20.03 -41.87
N ILE A 301 23.51 -18.81 -42.18
CA ILE A 301 24.36 -17.62 -42.31
C ILE A 301 24.40 -16.85 -41.00
N ASN A 302 25.62 -16.48 -40.61
CA ASN A 302 25.84 -15.52 -39.50
C ASN A 302 26.03 -14.10 -40.06
N LEU A 303 25.65 -13.09 -39.28
CA LEU A 303 25.73 -11.69 -39.71
C LEU A 303 26.35 -10.80 -38.66
N ASN A 304 27.36 -10.03 -39.05
CA ASN A 304 27.87 -8.88 -38.33
C ASN A 304 27.42 -7.60 -39.06
N PHE A 305 26.36 -6.96 -38.58
CA PHE A 305 25.76 -5.80 -39.22
C PHE A 305 26.26 -4.52 -38.56
N ALA A 306 27.07 -3.76 -39.25
CA ALA A 306 27.57 -2.44 -38.84
C ALA A 306 28.12 -2.40 -37.40
N THR A 307 28.80 -3.46 -36.96
CA THR A 307 29.33 -3.58 -35.60
C THR A 307 30.38 -2.53 -35.24
N SER A 308 30.99 -1.91 -36.26
CA SER A 308 31.92 -0.77 -36.14
C SER A 308 31.23 0.60 -36.33
N GLY A 309 29.91 0.64 -36.43
CA GLY A 309 29.13 1.85 -36.62
C GLY A 309 29.15 2.79 -35.40
N ALA A 310 28.85 4.06 -35.64
CA ALA A 310 28.68 5.04 -34.58
C ALA A 310 27.29 4.88 -33.91
N ALA A 311 27.18 5.16 -32.60
CA ALA A 311 25.93 5.11 -31.89
C ALA A 311 24.86 6.10 -32.40
N THR A 312 25.26 7.08 -33.17
CA THR A 312 24.39 8.10 -33.80
C THR A 312 23.93 7.76 -35.21
N THR A 313 24.42 6.66 -35.80
CA THR A 313 23.99 6.24 -37.14
C THR A 313 22.54 5.77 -37.12
N VAL A 314 21.73 6.27 -38.05
CA VAL A 314 20.31 5.94 -38.19
C VAL A 314 20.13 4.85 -39.24
N TYR A 315 19.59 3.72 -38.84
CA TYR A 315 19.22 2.61 -39.73
C TYR A 315 17.68 2.57 -39.84
N ASN A 316 17.15 2.98 -41.00
CA ASN A 316 15.73 2.88 -41.32
C ASN A 316 15.48 1.58 -42.09
N ILE A 317 14.65 0.70 -41.56
CA ILE A 317 14.37 -0.63 -42.11
C ILE A 317 12.86 -0.72 -42.41
N ALA A 318 12.52 -0.87 -43.70
CA ALA A 318 11.14 -0.79 -44.17
C ALA A 318 10.32 -2.07 -43.92
N GLY A 319 10.94 -3.24 -43.97
CA GLY A 319 10.29 -4.54 -43.85
C GLY A 319 10.32 -5.11 -42.42
N ASP A 320 9.62 -6.22 -42.23
CA ASP A 320 9.82 -7.07 -41.06
C ASP A 320 11.25 -7.64 -41.09
N LEU A 321 11.92 -7.61 -39.95
CA LEU A 321 13.22 -8.26 -39.80
C LEU A 321 13.03 -9.61 -39.12
N THR A 322 13.41 -10.69 -39.81
CA THR A 322 13.53 -12.01 -39.17
C THR A 322 14.99 -12.39 -39.09
N THR A 323 15.50 -12.63 -37.89
CA THR A 323 16.90 -13.05 -37.69
C THR A 323 17.02 -14.57 -37.63
N SER A 324 18.16 -15.08 -38.10
CA SER A 324 18.53 -16.49 -38.03
C SER A 324 20.01 -16.61 -37.69
N GLY A 325 20.46 -17.80 -37.28
CA GLY A 325 21.86 -18.02 -36.90
C GLY A 325 22.35 -17.07 -35.81
N THR A 326 23.62 -16.70 -35.86
CA THR A 326 24.19 -15.67 -34.99
C THR A 326 24.18 -14.32 -35.71
N THR A 327 23.41 -13.37 -35.20
CA THR A 327 23.24 -12.05 -35.82
C THR A 327 23.61 -10.96 -34.83
N ASN A 328 24.61 -10.15 -35.16
CA ASN A 328 25.12 -9.07 -34.34
C ASN A 328 24.91 -7.73 -35.07
N PHE A 329 24.12 -6.84 -34.47
CA PHE A 329 23.96 -5.47 -34.92
C PHE A 329 24.80 -4.53 -34.06
N GLY A 330 25.47 -3.57 -34.66
CA GLY A 330 26.24 -2.54 -33.98
C GLY A 330 25.38 -1.56 -33.19
N PRO A 331 26.01 -0.62 -32.47
CA PRO A 331 25.30 0.47 -31.83
C PRO A 331 24.66 1.40 -32.86
N GLY A 332 23.49 2.02 -32.55
CA GLY A 332 22.82 2.91 -33.51
C GLY A 332 21.40 3.27 -33.12
N ILE A 333 20.77 4.02 -34.03
CA ILE A 333 19.33 4.33 -33.96
C ILE A 333 18.64 3.45 -35.01
N TYR A 334 17.86 2.50 -34.55
CA TYR A 334 17.15 1.55 -35.41
C TYR A 334 15.66 1.88 -35.45
N ASN A 335 15.20 2.29 -36.64
CA ASN A 335 13.80 2.57 -36.95
C ASN A 335 13.25 1.42 -37.82
N PHE A 336 12.57 0.47 -37.19
CA PHE A 336 11.86 -0.60 -37.87
C PHE A 336 10.45 -0.15 -38.23
N THR A 337 10.12 -0.02 -39.48
CA THR A 337 8.77 0.32 -39.94
C THR A 337 7.75 -0.77 -39.57
N LYS A 338 8.22 -2.01 -39.50
CA LYS A 338 7.50 -3.21 -39.11
C LYS A 338 8.08 -3.78 -37.81
N GLY A 339 7.91 -5.07 -37.57
CA GLY A 339 8.38 -5.75 -36.37
C GLY A 339 9.76 -6.39 -36.52
N LEU A 340 10.25 -6.89 -35.39
CA LEU A 340 11.42 -7.77 -35.31
C LEU A 340 10.97 -9.14 -34.79
N THR A 341 11.39 -10.20 -35.50
CA THR A 341 11.20 -11.59 -35.10
C THR A 341 12.56 -12.30 -35.02
N THR A 342 12.83 -12.99 -33.89
CA THR A 342 13.96 -13.94 -33.87
C THR A 342 13.48 -15.32 -34.30
N GLY A 343 14.15 -15.92 -35.26
CA GLY A 343 13.88 -17.30 -35.72
C GLY A 343 14.30 -18.34 -34.66
N GLY A 344 13.76 -19.55 -34.76
CA GLY A 344 14.13 -20.64 -33.87
C GLY A 344 15.63 -20.95 -33.90
N GLY A 345 16.26 -21.05 -32.71
CA GLY A 345 17.70 -21.27 -32.58
C GLY A 345 18.58 -20.04 -32.84
N ALA A 346 18.02 -18.89 -33.19
CA ALA A 346 18.79 -17.68 -33.45
C ALA A 346 19.42 -17.12 -32.15
N THR A 347 20.60 -16.52 -32.29
CA THR A 347 21.17 -15.65 -31.26
C THR A 347 21.35 -14.26 -31.85
N THR A 348 20.52 -13.31 -31.41
CA THR A 348 20.52 -11.95 -31.95
C THR A 348 21.00 -10.98 -30.89
N THR A 349 21.97 -10.14 -31.25
CA THR A 349 22.52 -9.13 -30.35
C THR A 349 22.51 -7.77 -31.05
N PHE A 350 22.04 -6.75 -30.34
CA PHE A 350 22.16 -5.34 -30.73
C PHE A 350 23.11 -4.61 -29.77
N GLY A 351 23.90 -3.69 -30.30
CA GLY A 351 24.62 -2.71 -29.47
C GLY A 351 23.69 -1.75 -28.76
N ALA A 352 24.26 -0.83 -27.97
CA ALA A 352 23.48 0.21 -27.30
C ALA A 352 22.84 1.19 -28.31
N GLY A 353 21.64 1.67 -28.06
CA GLY A 353 21.00 2.60 -28.98
C GLY A 353 19.55 2.95 -28.71
N THR A 354 18.92 3.51 -29.74
CA THR A 354 17.48 3.79 -29.74
C THR A 354 16.78 2.83 -30.70
N PHE A 355 15.79 2.13 -30.21
CA PHE A 355 15.06 1.13 -30.96
C PHE A 355 13.58 1.52 -31.05
N LYS A 356 13.18 1.94 -32.25
CA LYS A 356 11.78 2.26 -32.57
C LYS A 356 11.22 1.21 -33.50
N PHE A 357 10.19 0.54 -33.04
CA PHE A 357 9.55 -0.52 -33.79
C PHE A 357 8.23 -0.05 -34.41
N GLY A 358 7.85 -0.65 -35.51
CA GLY A 358 6.50 -0.66 -36.01
C GLY A 358 5.75 -1.90 -35.52
N ILE A 359 4.76 -2.30 -36.30
CA ILE A 359 3.93 -3.49 -36.01
C ILE A 359 4.15 -4.49 -37.11
N SER A 360 4.51 -5.72 -36.74
CA SER A 360 4.68 -6.82 -37.69
C SER A 360 3.38 -7.19 -38.39
N ASP A 361 3.45 -7.54 -39.66
CA ASP A 361 2.34 -8.14 -40.39
C ASP A 361 2.14 -9.62 -40.00
N ASN A 362 3.13 -10.22 -39.35
CA ASN A 362 3.11 -11.61 -38.92
C ASN A 362 2.58 -11.77 -37.52
N THR A 363 2.07 -12.96 -37.20
CA THR A 363 1.69 -13.33 -35.83
C THR A 363 2.89 -13.88 -35.07
N CYS A 364 2.92 -13.64 -33.75
CA CYS A 364 3.90 -14.18 -32.83
C CYS A 364 3.24 -15.10 -31.82
N GLY A 365 3.46 -16.41 -31.88
CA GLY A 365 2.80 -17.37 -31.01
C GLY A 365 1.25 -17.26 -31.06
N GLY A 366 0.69 -16.95 -32.23
CA GLY A 366 -0.73 -16.74 -32.43
C GLY A 366 -1.24 -15.33 -32.13
N ILE A 367 -0.40 -14.42 -31.60
CA ILE A 367 -0.77 -13.03 -31.28
C ILE A 367 -0.42 -12.15 -32.49
N ALA A 368 -1.42 -11.42 -33.00
CA ALA A 368 -1.24 -10.42 -34.05
C ALA A 368 -0.75 -9.07 -33.51
N ARG A 369 -0.28 -8.19 -34.39
CA ARG A 369 0.10 -6.81 -34.06
C ARG A 369 1.20 -6.71 -33.02
N VAL A 370 2.21 -7.58 -33.09
CA VAL A 370 3.38 -7.60 -32.21
C VAL A 370 4.49 -6.78 -32.83
N SER A 371 5.13 -5.91 -32.05
CA SER A 371 6.31 -5.16 -32.45
C SER A 371 7.59 -5.99 -32.35
N LEU A 372 7.67 -6.82 -31.29
CA LEU A 372 8.84 -7.62 -30.99
C LEU A 372 8.41 -9.05 -30.64
N CYS A 373 8.79 -9.99 -31.51
CA CYS A 373 8.55 -11.42 -31.35
C CYS A 373 9.88 -12.12 -31.07
N ASN A 374 10.06 -12.63 -29.86
CA ASN A 374 11.24 -13.40 -29.53
C ASN A 374 10.90 -14.89 -29.36
N THR A 375 11.50 -15.73 -30.19
CA THR A 375 11.35 -17.19 -30.15
C THR A 375 12.63 -17.90 -29.74
N SER A 376 13.71 -17.17 -29.42
CA SER A 376 15.02 -17.74 -29.11
C SER A 376 15.82 -16.86 -28.14
N LYS A 377 16.99 -16.37 -28.55
CA LYS A 377 17.82 -15.52 -27.70
C LYS A 377 18.00 -14.14 -28.33
N LEU A 378 17.58 -13.09 -27.61
CA LEU A 378 17.70 -11.71 -28.05
C LEU A 378 18.34 -10.87 -26.95
N THR A 379 19.35 -10.09 -27.30
CA THR A 379 20.04 -9.21 -26.36
C THR A 379 20.22 -7.83 -26.96
N PHE A 380 19.82 -6.80 -26.22
CA PHE A 380 20.12 -5.41 -26.53
C PHE A 380 21.18 -4.90 -25.56
N GLY A 381 22.21 -4.23 -26.07
CA GLY A 381 23.15 -3.47 -25.24
C GLY A 381 22.50 -2.24 -24.60
N GLY A 382 23.19 -1.56 -23.74
CA GLY A 382 22.67 -0.38 -23.08
C GLY A 382 23.75 0.63 -22.67
N PRO A 383 23.30 1.82 -22.25
CA PRO A 383 21.90 2.25 -22.07
C PRO A 383 21.13 2.39 -23.40
N SER A 384 19.84 2.06 -23.40
CA SER A 384 19.02 2.03 -24.61
C SER A 384 17.59 2.52 -24.38
N THR A 385 16.98 3.03 -25.46
CA THR A 385 15.57 3.45 -25.48
C THR A 385 14.77 2.53 -26.39
N PHE A 386 13.61 2.07 -25.91
CA PHE A 386 12.73 1.16 -26.60
C PHE A 386 11.33 1.77 -26.77
N GLU A 387 10.85 1.87 -28.00
CA GLU A 387 9.52 2.33 -28.37
C GLU A 387 8.82 1.24 -29.22
N LEU A 388 7.86 0.55 -28.62
CA LEU A 388 7.10 -0.54 -29.23
C LEU A 388 5.61 -0.14 -29.31
N PRO A 389 5.07 0.28 -30.45
CA PRO A 389 3.65 0.61 -30.59
C PRO A 389 2.71 -0.61 -30.54
N GLY A 390 3.23 -1.81 -30.81
CA GLY A 390 2.59 -3.09 -30.60
C GLY A 390 3.22 -3.84 -29.43
N GLY A 391 2.69 -5.03 -29.11
CA GLY A 391 3.16 -5.82 -27.97
C GLY A 391 4.56 -6.40 -28.14
N LEU A 392 5.16 -6.74 -27.01
CA LEU A 392 6.29 -7.66 -26.87
C LEU A 392 5.74 -9.06 -26.59
N ASN A 393 6.11 -10.05 -27.39
CA ASN A 393 5.86 -11.46 -27.08
C ASN A 393 7.19 -12.22 -26.99
N ASN A 394 7.54 -12.67 -25.78
CA ASN A 394 8.66 -13.56 -25.52
C ASN A 394 8.12 -14.99 -25.35
N THR A 395 8.25 -15.81 -26.38
CA THR A 395 7.61 -17.13 -26.45
C THR A 395 8.24 -18.16 -25.50
N GLY A 396 7.64 -19.32 -25.38
CA GLY A 396 8.09 -20.36 -24.44
C GLY A 396 9.57 -20.73 -24.60
N GLY A 397 10.31 -20.74 -23.48
CA GLY A 397 11.73 -21.06 -23.43
C GLY A 397 12.68 -19.97 -23.98
N ALA A 398 12.16 -18.92 -24.57
CA ALA A 398 13.00 -17.87 -25.19
C ALA A 398 13.56 -16.89 -24.12
N VAL A 399 14.69 -16.30 -24.43
CA VAL A 399 15.39 -15.37 -23.52
C VAL A 399 15.55 -14.01 -24.20
N ILE A 400 15.10 -12.95 -23.54
CA ILE A 400 15.34 -11.59 -23.98
C ILE A 400 15.95 -10.74 -22.87
N THR A 401 16.98 -9.96 -23.21
CA THR A 401 17.62 -8.99 -22.32
C THR A 401 17.58 -7.61 -22.97
N PHE A 402 17.00 -6.63 -22.28
CA PHE A 402 16.89 -5.25 -22.71
C PHE A 402 17.88 -4.36 -21.97
N GLY A 403 18.87 -3.85 -22.67
CA GLY A 403 19.77 -2.84 -22.16
C GLY A 403 20.77 -3.34 -21.12
N SER A 404 21.52 -2.40 -20.61
CA SER A 404 22.40 -2.52 -19.44
C SER A 404 22.55 -1.15 -18.76
N GLY A 405 23.09 -1.11 -17.54
CA GLY A 405 23.20 0.14 -16.79
C GLY A 405 21.84 0.69 -16.33
N THR A 406 21.78 1.99 -16.05
CA THR A 406 20.66 2.62 -15.32
C THR A 406 19.87 3.66 -16.10
N SER A 407 20.23 3.94 -17.36
CA SER A 407 19.63 4.99 -18.20
C SER A 407 18.80 4.42 -19.35
N ASN A 408 18.06 3.33 -19.11
CA ASN A 408 17.19 2.73 -20.13
C ASN A 408 15.79 3.36 -20.07
N SER A 409 15.04 3.24 -21.18
CA SER A 409 13.69 3.78 -21.30
C SER A 409 12.80 2.84 -22.10
N TYR A 410 11.58 2.61 -21.60
CA TYR A 410 10.65 1.63 -22.16
C TYR A 410 9.27 2.25 -22.36
N LYS A 411 8.79 2.25 -23.60
CA LYS A 411 7.41 2.62 -23.96
C LYS A 411 6.82 1.52 -24.81
N ILE A 412 5.82 0.81 -24.27
CA ILE A 412 5.29 -0.40 -24.90
C ILE A 412 3.77 -0.27 -25.03
N GLY A 413 3.26 -0.38 -26.24
CA GLY A 413 1.84 -0.42 -26.57
C GLY A 413 1.29 -1.85 -26.63
N PRO A 414 -0.02 -2.04 -26.84
CA PRO A 414 -0.67 -3.34 -26.81
C PRO A 414 -0.50 -4.12 -28.13
N GLY A 415 -0.33 -5.42 -28.01
CA GLY A 415 -0.55 -6.36 -29.10
C GLY A 415 -2.01 -6.55 -29.44
N GLY A 416 -2.32 -7.45 -30.38
CA GLY A 416 -3.69 -7.70 -30.84
C GLY A 416 -4.61 -8.36 -29.80
N ASN A 417 -4.03 -8.97 -28.78
CA ASN A 417 -4.76 -9.55 -27.63
C ASN A 417 -4.98 -8.57 -26.47
N GLY A 418 -4.51 -7.32 -26.59
CA GLY A 418 -4.59 -6.31 -25.52
C GLY A 418 -3.45 -6.35 -24.53
N ASP A 419 -2.55 -7.33 -24.58
CA ASP A 419 -1.37 -7.40 -23.73
C ASP A 419 -0.22 -6.61 -24.39
N ALA A 420 0.43 -5.76 -23.61
CA ALA A 420 1.64 -5.07 -24.03
C ALA A 420 2.89 -5.96 -23.88
N ILE A 421 2.90 -6.77 -22.82
CA ILE A 421 3.97 -7.73 -22.55
C ILE A 421 3.33 -9.11 -22.37
N THR A 422 3.71 -10.05 -23.19
CA THR A 422 3.30 -11.46 -23.06
C THR A 422 4.53 -12.35 -22.93
N LEU A 423 4.57 -13.18 -21.90
CA LEU A 423 5.67 -14.11 -21.65
C LEU A 423 5.16 -15.55 -21.68
N GLY A 424 5.77 -16.37 -22.49
CA GLY A 424 5.49 -17.81 -22.58
C GLY A 424 6.09 -18.59 -21.42
N GLY A 425 5.61 -19.81 -21.19
CA GLY A 425 6.14 -20.68 -20.14
C GLY A 425 7.64 -20.97 -20.33
N GLY A 426 8.41 -20.90 -19.23
CA GLY A 426 9.87 -21.09 -19.26
C GLY A 426 10.66 -19.94 -19.90
N SER A 427 10.03 -18.88 -20.39
CA SER A 427 10.73 -17.74 -20.97
C SER A 427 11.40 -16.86 -19.91
N THR A 428 12.46 -16.18 -20.30
CA THR A 428 13.17 -15.21 -19.45
C THR A 428 13.18 -13.84 -20.11
N THR A 429 12.69 -12.83 -19.40
CA THR A 429 12.72 -11.43 -19.83
C THR A 429 13.40 -10.59 -18.77
N ILE A 430 14.49 -9.93 -19.13
CA ILE A 430 15.26 -9.06 -18.23
C ILE A 430 15.26 -7.65 -18.82
N MET A 431 14.76 -6.68 -18.05
CA MET A 431 14.81 -5.26 -18.39
C MET A 431 15.76 -4.55 -17.44
N ALA A 432 16.79 -3.91 -17.98
CA ALA A 432 17.75 -3.14 -17.20
C ALA A 432 17.16 -1.83 -16.70
N ASP A 433 17.70 -1.31 -15.60
CA ASP A 433 17.15 -0.20 -14.84
C ASP A 433 17.00 1.11 -15.65
N ALA A 434 15.98 1.88 -15.26
CA ALA A 434 15.61 3.17 -15.85
C ALA A 434 15.66 4.31 -14.81
N THR A 435 16.60 4.24 -13.86
CA THR A 435 16.64 5.13 -12.68
C THR A 435 17.19 6.52 -12.97
N SER A 436 18.04 6.69 -13.97
CA SER A 436 18.76 7.96 -14.18
C SER A 436 17.95 9.01 -14.97
N SER A 437 17.16 8.62 -15.96
CA SER A 437 16.35 9.53 -16.78
C SER A 437 15.32 8.79 -17.64
N GLY A 438 15.21 7.49 -17.41
CA GLY A 438 14.35 6.63 -18.21
C GLY A 438 12.91 6.61 -17.68
N VAL A 439 12.04 6.01 -18.47
CA VAL A 439 10.65 5.77 -18.11
C VAL A 439 10.30 4.29 -18.32
N PHE A 440 9.30 3.83 -17.57
CA PHE A 440 8.66 2.55 -17.82
C PHE A 440 7.16 2.80 -17.98
N GLN A 441 6.71 2.80 -19.23
CA GLN A 441 5.33 3.08 -19.61
C GLN A 441 4.77 1.93 -20.45
N VAL A 442 3.69 1.35 -20.00
CA VAL A 442 3.03 0.20 -20.60
C VAL A 442 1.55 0.52 -20.81
N ILE A 443 1.09 0.46 -22.05
CA ILE A 443 -0.32 0.62 -22.43
C ILE A 443 -0.83 -0.76 -22.84
N GLY A 444 -1.71 -1.32 -22.05
CA GLY A 444 -2.18 -2.70 -22.11
C GLY A 444 -1.74 -3.52 -20.91
N ASN A 445 -2.06 -4.81 -20.90
CA ASN A 445 -1.73 -5.65 -19.77
C ASN A 445 -0.27 -6.10 -19.81
N VAL A 446 0.29 -6.31 -18.61
CA VAL A 446 1.49 -7.11 -18.42
C VAL A 446 1.04 -8.52 -18.07
N ASN A 447 1.29 -9.47 -18.97
CA ASN A 447 0.98 -10.89 -18.80
C ASN A 447 2.28 -11.68 -18.63
N GLY A 448 2.67 -11.87 -17.38
CA GLY A 448 3.94 -12.47 -16.96
C GLY A 448 4.04 -13.99 -17.19
N GLY A 449 3.26 -14.53 -18.11
CA GLY A 449 3.42 -15.88 -18.60
C GLY A 449 2.95 -17.02 -17.71
N GLY A 450 3.16 -18.22 -18.20
CA GLY A 450 2.88 -19.46 -17.50
C GLY A 450 4.02 -19.91 -16.59
N GLY A 451 3.85 -21.08 -15.97
CA GLY A 451 4.84 -21.66 -15.08
C GLY A 451 6.26 -21.72 -15.68
N GLY A 452 7.27 -21.50 -14.86
CA GLY A 452 8.67 -21.49 -15.25
C GLY A 452 9.17 -20.20 -15.93
N SER A 453 8.29 -19.22 -16.22
CA SER A 453 8.75 -17.92 -16.75
C SER A 453 9.43 -17.07 -15.69
N CYS A 454 10.35 -16.21 -16.15
CA CYS A 454 11.07 -15.25 -15.31
C CYS A 454 10.96 -13.85 -15.93
N PHE A 455 10.44 -12.89 -15.15
CA PHE A 455 10.35 -11.50 -15.54
C PHE A 455 11.07 -10.59 -14.55
N VAL A 456 12.12 -9.92 -15.01
CA VAL A 456 12.82 -8.88 -14.25
C VAL A 456 12.33 -7.53 -14.75
N VAL A 457 11.56 -6.85 -13.91
CA VAL A 457 11.06 -5.49 -14.16
C VAL A 457 12.14 -4.49 -13.77
N PRO A 458 12.42 -3.44 -14.57
CA PRO A 458 13.48 -2.49 -14.26
C PRO A 458 13.17 -1.67 -13.02
N ALA A 459 14.20 -1.27 -12.26
CA ALA A 459 14.02 -0.24 -11.23
C ALA A 459 13.82 1.13 -11.90
N THR A 460 12.84 1.89 -11.44
CA THR A 460 12.57 3.29 -11.84
C THR A 460 11.71 3.98 -10.79
N ALA A 461 11.73 5.31 -10.75
CA ALA A 461 10.90 6.05 -9.81
C ALA A 461 9.39 5.77 -9.98
N GLN A 462 8.94 5.61 -11.24
CA GLN A 462 7.54 5.38 -11.58
C GLN A 462 7.41 4.29 -12.66
N HIS A 463 6.52 3.34 -12.40
CA HIS A 463 6.08 2.34 -13.37
C HIS A 463 4.63 2.63 -13.71
N ASP A 464 4.38 3.14 -14.90
CA ASP A 464 3.06 3.52 -15.38
C ASP A 464 2.48 2.40 -16.24
N ILE A 465 1.40 1.76 -15.78
CA ILE A 465 0.77 0.63 -16.46
C ILE A 465 -0.72 0.92 -16.66
N GLU A 466 -1.12 1.21 -17.89
CA GLU A 466 -2.52 1.36 -18.27
C GLU A 466 -3.11 -0.01 -18.60
N GLY A 467 -3.43 -0.78 -17.59
CA GLY A 467 -3.94 -2.15 -17.71
C GLY A 467 -3.72 -2.94 -16.44
N ASN A 468 -3.70 -4.26 -16.57
CA ASN A 468 -3.53 -5.17 -15.46
C ASN A 468 -2.09 -5.71 -15.42
N PHE A 469 -1.64 -6.06 -14.22
CA PHE A 469 -0.40 -6.81 -14.03
C PHE A 469 -0.73 -8.22 -13.55
N ILE A 470 -0.47 -9.20 -14.40
CA ILE A 470 -0.78 -10.61 -14.15
C ILE A 470 0.51 -11.41 -14.29
N ALA A 471 0.84 -12.24 -13.33
CA ALA A 471 1.98 -13.14 -13.40
C ALA A 471 1.64 -14.53 -12.86
N SER A 472 2.04 -15.55 -13.62
CA SER A 472 1.96 -16.95 -13.18
C SER A 472 3.36 -17.58 -13.04
N GLY A 473 4.40 -16.92 -13.48
CA GLY A 473 5.81 -17.26 -13.31
C GLY A 473 6.48 -16.41 -12.23
N ALA A 474 7.80 -16.47 -12.13
CA ALA A 474 8.57 -15.65 -11.21
C ALA A 474 8.68 -14.20 -11.70
N VAL A 475 8.56 -13.25 -10.78
CA VAL A 475 8.69 -11.80 -11.04
C VAL A 475 9.62 -11.16 -10.04
N LEU A 476 10.64 -10.47 -10.56
CA LEU A 476 11.51 -9.59 -9.77
C LEU A 476 11.10 -8.15 -10.06
N LEU A 477 10.42 -7.51 -9.11
CA LEU A 477 9.98 -6.12 -9.24
C LEU A 477 11.13 -5.18 -8.90
N GLY A 478 11.54 -4.36 -9.84
CA GLY A 478 12.48 -3.27 -9.57
C GLY A 478 11.91 -2.23 -8.62
N ALA A 479 12.77 -1.53 -7.88
CA ALA A 479 12.35 -0.51 -6.93
C ALA A 479 11.55 0.61 -7.61
N GLY A 480 10.51 1.11 -6.94
CA GLY A 480 9.69 2.24 -7.37
C GLY A 480 8.21 2.11 -7.09
N VAL A 481 7.45 3.07 -7.57
CA VAL A 481 5.99 3.11 -7.44
C VAL A 481 5.37 2.57 -8.72
N TYR A 482 4.55 1.54 -8.59
CA TYR A 482 3.79 0.92 -9.67
C TYR A 482 2.37 1.48 -9.67
N THR A 483 2.06 2.34 -10.63
CA THR A 483 0.70 2.85 -10.85
C THR A 483 0.02 1.96 -11.90
N ILE A 484 -0.89 1.10 -11.44
CA ILE A 484 -1.57 0.09 -12.25
C ILE A 484 -3.04 0.48 -12.38
N ASP A 485 -3.46 0.92 -13.58
CA ASP A 485 -4.85 1.32 -13.85
C ASP A 485 -5.75 0.09 -14.09
N GLY A 486 -5.71 -0.83 -13.16
CA GLY A 486 -6.40 -2.10 -13.17
C GLY A 486 -6.18 -2.86 -11.86
N TYR A 487 -5.76 -4.13 -11.98
CA TYR A 487 -5.49 -5.01 -10.85
C TYR A 487 -4.09 -5.67 -10.96
N PHE A 488 -3.60 -6.15 -9.81
CA PHE A 488 -2.38 -6.93 -9.68
C PHE A 488 -2.73 -8.34 -9.20
N ALA A 489 -2.38 -9.36 -10.01
CA ALA A 489 -2.68 -10.74 -9.66
C ALA A 489 -1.48 -11.67 -9.90
N LEU A 490 -1.20 -12.53 -8.94
CA LEU A 490 -0.15 -13.51 -8.95
C LEU A 490 -0.72 -14.92 -8.95
N GLY A 491 -0.34 -15.72 -9.93
CA GLY A 491 -0.70 -17.14 -10.03
C GLY A 491 -2.16 -17.42 -10.42
N GLY A 492 -2.89 -16.45 -10.99
CA GLY A 492 -4.34 -16.53 -11.27
C GLY A 492 -4.78 -17.64 -12.23
N SER A 493 -3.88 -18.26 -12.99
CA SER A 493 -4.16 -19.34 -13.95
C SER A 493 -3.54 -20.69 -13.58
N GLY A 494 -3.15 -20.89 -12.31
CA GLY A 494 -2.66 -22.19 -11.83
C GLY A 494 -1.19 -22.49 -12.13
N GLY A 495 -0.41 -21.48 -12.46
CA GLY A 495 1.05 -21.63 -12.58
C GLY A 495 1.68 -21.73 -11.18
N GLY A 496 2.43 -22.80 -10.91
CA GLY A 496 3.18 -22.95 -9.69
C GLY A 496 4.30 -21.91 -9.55
N SER A 497 4.93 -21.87 -8.37
CA SER A 497 6.12 -21.06 -8.12
C SER A 497 7.24 -21.41 -9.10
N ALA A 498 7.79 -20.40 -9.75
CA ALA A 498 8.98 -20.51 -10.60
C ALA A 498 10.11 -19.71 -9.96
N SER A 499 11.35 -20.11 -10.19
CA SER A 499 12.52 -19.37 -9.75
C SER A 499 13.12 -18.56 -10.90
N CYS A 500 13.62 -17.37 -10.59
CA CYS A 500 14.31 -16.50 -11.52
C CYS A 500 15.80 -16.43 -11.14
N GLY A 501 16.69 -16.76 -12.08
CA GLY A 501 18.12 -16.67 -11.84
C GLY A 501 18.63 -17.56 -10.70
N GLY A 502 18.03 -18.72 -10.48
CA GLY A 502 18.42 -19.66 -9.42
C GLY A 502 17.84 -19.33 -8.03
N SER A 503 17.04 -18.27 -7.91
CA SER A 503 16.33 -17.95 -6.67
C SER A 503 15.12 -18.85 -6.45
N THR A 504 14.84 -19.23 -5.19
CA THR A 504 13.61 -19.92 -4.79
C THR A 504 12.44 -18.96 -4.58
N ILE A 505 12.66 -17.65 -4.71
CA ILE A 505 11.65 -16.60 -4.53
C ILE A 505 10.83 -16.47 -5.81
N SER A 506 9.52 -16.66 -5.71
CA SER A 506 8.63 -16.53 -6.88
C SER A 506 8.35 -15.07 -7.21
N VAL A 507 8.20 -14.21 -6.21
CA VAL A 507 8.10 -12.75 -6.38
C VAL A 507 9.02 -12.08 -5.38
N SER A 508 9.86 -11.19 -5.87
CA SER A 508 10.64 -10.30 -4.99
C SER A 508 10.49 -8.85 -5.45
N GLY A 509 10.52 -7.95 -4.50
CA GLY A 509 10.56 -6.50 -4.73
C GLY A 509 10.98 -5.79 -3.47
N ALA A 510 12.09 -5.05 -3.56
CA ALA A 510 12.57 -4.18 -2.49
C ALA A 510 12.27 -2.73 -2.84
N ASN A 511 11.77 -1.94 -1.88
CA ASN A 511 11.37 -0.55 -2.09
C ASN A 511 10.27 -0.39 -3.15
N VAL A 512 9.24 -1.24 -3.07
CA VAL A 512 8.12 -1.28 -4.01
C VAL A 512 6.84 -0.80 -3.34
N THR A 513 6.11 0.08 -4.02
CA THR A 513 4.73 0.45 -3.68
C THR A 513 3.82 0.13 -4.87
N LEU A 514 2.78 -0.66 -4.66
CA LEU A 514 1.75 -0.92 -5.66
C LEU A 514 0.56 0.02 -5.43
N VAL A 515 0.14 0.76 -6.46
CA VAL A 515 -1.03 1.64 -6.43
C VAL A 515 -2.02 1.11 -7.46
N LEU A 516 -3.22 0.72 -7.02
CA LEU A 516 -4.20 -0.01 -7.82
C LEU A 516 -5.48 0.80 -7.96
N SER A 517 -5.94 1.05 -9.19
CA SER A 517 -7.17 1.83 -9.42
C SER A 517 -8.44 1.02 -9.17
N GLY A 518 -8.42 -0.27 -9.43
CA GLY A 518 -9.61 -1.11 -9.41
C GLY A 518 -10.59 -0.83 -10.53
N LYS A 519 -10.19 -0.14 -11.60
CA LYS A 519 -10.97 0.05 -12.83
C LYS A 519 -11.35 -1.30 -13.45
N ALA A 520 -10.44 -2.26 -13.38
CA ALA A 520 -10.69 -3.66 -13.63
C ALA A 520 -10.43 -4.48 -12.37
N LYS A 521 -11.08 -5.64 -12.27
CA LYS A 521 -10.91 -6.64 -11.21
C LYS A 521 -10.53 -7.96 -11.86
N SER A 522 -9.78 -8.79 -11.14
CA SER A 522 -9.50 -10.14 -11.62
C SER A 522 -10.81 -10.94 -11.79
N SER A 523 -10.91 -11.69 -12.86
CA SER A 523 -12.02 -12.62 -13.14
C SER A 523 -11.60 -14.09 -13.01
N SER A 524 -10.37 -14.37 -12.59
CA SER A 524 -9.77 -15.70 -12.63
C SER A 524 -9.79 -16.38 -11.26
N GLY A 525 -10.40 -17.56 -11.18
CA GLY A 525 -10.33 -18.48 -10.04
C GLY A 525 -10.53 -17.82 -8.67
N SER A 526 -9.63 -18.09 -7.75
CA SER A 526 -9.63 -17.54 -6.38
C SER A 526 -9.37 -16.03 -6.31
N CYS A 527 -8.92 -15.43 -7.40
CA CYS A 527 -8.70 -13.98 -7.53
C CYS A 527 -9.95 -13.21 -7.97
N ASN A 528 -11.04 -13.88 -8.30
CA ASN A 528 -12.23 -13.25 -8.86
C ASN A 528 -12.80 -12.13 -7.95
N GLY A 529 -12.96 -10.94 -8.50
CA GLY A 529 -13.51 -9.77 -7.82
C GLY A 529 -12.51 -8.92 -7.03
N TYR A 530 -11.24 -9.31 -6.95
CA TYR A 530 -10.20 -8.59 -6.22
C TYR A 530 -9.31 -7.75 -7.14
N VAL A 531 -8.71 -6.70 -6.58
CA VAL A 531 -7.75 -5.84 -7.28
C VAL A 531 -6.30 -6.15 -6.90
N PHE A 532 -6.08 -6.73 -5.74
CA PHE A 532 -4.82 -7.36 -5.37
C PHE A 532 -5.09 -8.82 -5.04
N CYS A 533 -4.39 -9.71 -5.70
CA CYS A 533 -4.57 -11.14 -5.45
C CYS A 533 -3.26 -11.92 -5.50
N VAL A 534 -3.11 -12.80 -4.53
CA VAL A 534 -2.18 -13.91 -4.58
C VAL A 534 -3.00 -15.20 -4.63
N ALA A 535 -2.97 -15.90 -5.75
CA ALA A 535 -3.77 -17.12 -5.97
C ALA A 535 -3.24 -18.31 -5.16
N ALA A 536 -4.09 -19.31 -4.98
CA ALA A 536 -3.73 -20.58 -4.36
C ALA A 536 -2.52 -21.24 -5.05
N GLY A 537 -1.59 -21.76 -4.26
CA GLY A 537 -0.38 -22.42 -4.73
C GLY A 537 0.77 -21.47 -5.15
N TYR A 538 0.55 -20.16 -5.19
CA TYR A 538 1.63 -19.20 -5.40
C TYR A 538 2.33 -18.90 -4.07
N SER A 539 3.62 -19.19 -3.97
CA SER A 539 4.37 -19.14 -2.70
C SER A 539 5.71 -18.39 -2.85
N ASN A 540 6.41 -18.19 -1.74
CA ASN A 540 7.73 -17.55 -1.69
C ASN A 540 7.72 -16.10 -2.25
N ILE A 541 6.87 -15.27 -1.67
CA ILE A 541 6.73 -13.86 -2.02
C ILE A 541 7.51 -13.01 -1.01
N VAL A 542 8.40 -12.14 -1.48
CA VAL A 542 9.13 -11.17 -0.67
C VAL A 542 8.92 -9.77 -1.24
N LEU A 543 8.09 -8.97 -0.59
CA LEU A 543 7.84 -7.58 -0.96
C LEU A 543 8.13 -6.66 0.22
N THR A 544 8.94 -5.63 0.01
CA THR A 544 9.20 -4.62 1.02
C THR A 544 8.88 -3.22 0.50
N ALA A 545 8.11 -2.47 1.28
CA ALA A 545 7.81 -1.08 0.99
C ALA A 545 9.06 -0.19 1.13
N PRO A 546 9.11 0.97 0.44
CA PRO A 546 10.16 1.95 0.63
C PRO A 546 10.23 2.40 2.09
N GLN A 547 11.44 2.60 2.61
CA GLN A 547 11.63 3.12 3.97
C GLN A 547 11.61 4.66 4.01
N THR A 548 11.84 5.31 2.88
CA THR A 548 11.90 6.77 2.71
C THR A 548 11.11 7.20 1.48
N GLY A 549 10.87 8.50 1.34
CA GLY A 549 10.16 9.08 0.20
C GLY A 549 8.65 9.22 0.43
N ALA A 550 7.93 9.62 -0.61
CA ALA A 550 6.51 9.95 -0.53
C ALA A 550 5.63 8.75 -0.15
N THR A 551 5.94 7.56 -0.63
CA THR A 551 5.21 6.32 -0.32
C THR A 551 5.91 5.47 0.74
N ALA A 552 6.72 6.09 1.60
CA ALA A 552 7.43 5.38 2.65
C ALA A 552 6.49 4.50 3.47
N LYS A 553 6.89 3.24 3.64
CA LYS A 553 6.17 2.21 4.40
C LYS A 553 4.79 1.79 3.84
N LEU A 554 4.41 2.27 2.65
CA LEU A 554 3.20 1.83 1.94
C LEU A 554 3.57 0.72 0.95
N ALA A 555 3.10 -0.50 1.18
CA ALA A 555 3.32 -1.63 0.27
C ALA A 555 2.26 -1.68 -0.83
N VAL A 556 0.98 -1.54 -0.46
CA VAL A 556 -0.13 -1.58 -1.41
C VAL A 556 -1.14 -0.50 -1.06
N ILE A 557 -1.48 0.33 -2.03
CA ILE A 557 -2.57 1.31 -1.97
C ILE A 557 -3.66 0.82 -2.92
N GLY A 558 -4.77 0.37 -2.37
CA GLY A 558 -5.96 -0.03 -3.11
C GLY A 558 -6.82 1.17 -3.52
N PRO A 559 -7.97 0.91 -4.13
CA PRO A 559 -8.92 1.95 -4.50
C PRO A 559 -9.34 2.81 -3.31
N THR A 560 -9.26 4.13 -3.47
CA THR A 560 -9.65 5.11 -2.45
C THR A 560 -11.00 5.78 -2.74
N SER A 561 -11.69 5.35 -3.79
CA SER A 561 -13.05 5.80 -4.12
C SER A 561 -14.09 4.92 -3.41
N THR A 562 -15.12 5.54 -2.83
CA THR A 562 -16.26 4.83 -2.23
C THR A 562 -17.04 3.97 -3.22
N SER A 563 -16.97 4.29 -4.52
CA SER A 563 -17.61 3.52 -5.60
C SER A 563 -16.90 2.21 -5.93
N VAL A 564 -15.63 2.04 -5.53
CA VAL A 564 -14.82 0.85 -5.79
C VAL A 564 -14.54 0.10 -4.50
N THR A 565 -15.32 -0.93 -4.23
CA THR A 565 -15.24 -1.74 -3.00
C THR A 565 -14.42 -3.01 -3.15
N ALA A 566 -13.66 -3.14 -4.23
CA ALA A 566 -12.78 -4.28 -4.44
C ALA A 566 -11.56 -4.23 -3.53
N GLY A 567 -11.17 -5.36 -2.98
CA GLY A 567 -10.13 -5.46 -1.96
C GLY A 567 -8.94 -6.31 -2.38
N ALA A 568 -8.26 -6.83 -1.36
CA ALA A 568 -7.12 -7.72 -1.47
C ALA A 568 -7.46 -9.13 -1.02
N THR A 569 -6.93 -10.15 -1.71
CA THR A 569 -7.01 -11.53 -1.24
C THR A 569 -5.67 -12.25 -1.35
N PHE A 570 -5.39 -13.05 -0.32
CA PHE A 570 -4.40 -14.10 -0.34
C PHE A 570 -5.17 -15.42 -0.27
N ALA A 571 -5.28 -16.11 -1.39
CA ALA A 571 -6.03 -17.35 -1.47
C ALA A 571 -5.27 -18.53 -0.86
N GLU A 572 -5.96 -19.65 -0.66
CA GLU A 572 -5.41 -20.86 -0.05
C GLU A 572 -4.06 -21.27 -0.63
N GLY A 573 -3.09 -21.51 0.25
CA GLY A 573 -1.77 -22.04 -0.11
C GLY A 573 -0.70 -21.00 -0.45
N GLY A 574 -0.98 -19.72 -0.37
CA GLY A 574 0.04 -18.64 -0.46
C GLY A 574 1.04 -18.68 0.68
N SER A 575 1.75 -19.81 0.87
CA SER A 575 2.68 -20.01 1.96
C SER A 575 3.94 -19.17 1.78
N ASN A 576 4.50 -18.67 2.90
CA ASN A 576 5.75 -17.91 2.97
C ASN A 576 5.72 -16.54 2.28
N ALA A 577 4.60 -15.81 2.35
CA ALA A 577 4.59 -14.41 1.96
C ALA A 577 5.23 -13.54 3.05
N GLN A 578 6.39 -12.96 2.75
CA GLN A 578 7.04 -11.95 3.58
C GLN A 578 6.78 -10.58 2.97
N ILE A 579 5.75 -9.91 3.47
CA ILE A 579 5.38 -8.58 2.98
C ILE A 579 5.59 -7.58 4.11
N SER A 580 6.40 -6.56 3.84
CA SER A 580 6.66 -5.48 4.78
C SER A 580 6.10 -4.18 4.24
N GLY A 581 5.22 -3.56 5.02
CA GLY A 581 4.55 -2.31 4.69
C GLY A 581 3.07 -2.31 5.00
N ALA A 582 2.42 -1.19 4.77
CA ALA A 582 1.00 -1.02 4.98
C ALA A 582 0.20 -1.43 3.73
N PHE A 583 -0.87 -2.19 3.97
CA PHE A 583 -1.95 -2.47 3.03
C PHE A 583 -3.11 -1.53 3.33
N TYR A 584 -3.43 -0.67 2.39
CA TYR A 584 -4.47 0.34 2.54
C TYR A 584 -5.59 0.14 1.52
N PHE A 585 -6.74 -0.39 1.98
CA PHE A 585 -7.95 -0.66 1.20
C PHE A 585 -9.17 -0.07 1.92
N PRO A 586 -9.30 1.24 2.05
CA PRO A 586 -10.29 1.86 2.96
C PRO A 586 -11.73 1.43 2.70
N TYR A 587 -12.08 1.08 1.47
CA TYR A 587 -13.42 0.65 1.07
C TYR A 587 -13.49 -0.82 0.65
N GLY A 588 -12.36 -1.49 0.51
CA GLY A 588 -12.25 -2.89 0.10
C GLY A 588 -11.92 -3.85 1.25
N PRO A 589 -12.34 -5.12 1.19
CA PRO A 589 -11.96 -6.14 2.16
C PRO A 589 -10.48 -6.54 2.03
N ILE A 590 -9.88 -6.97 3.14
CA ILE A 590 -8.61 -7.72 3.14
C ILE A 590 -8.91 -9.13 3.63
N ILE A 591 -8.71 -10.12 2.77
CA ILE A 591 -9.04 -11.52 3.05
C ILE A 591 -7.78 -12.38 2.91
N MET A 592 -7.46 -13.14 3.94
CA MET A 592 -6.36 -14.09 3.93
C MET A 592 -6.91 -15.48 4.26
N ASN A 593 -6.72 -16.42 3.35
CA ASN A 593 -7.21 -17.79 3.48
C ASN A 593 -6.05 -18.80 3.54
N GLY A 594 -6.28 -19.91 4.21
CA GLY A 594 -5.55 -21.18 4.16
C GLY A 594 -4.02 -21.14 4.22
N GLY A 595 -3.44 -21.19 5.42
CA GLY A 595 -2.01 -21.42 5.60
C GLY A 595 -1.07 -20.28 5.19
N SER A 596 -1.62 -19.14 4.76
CA SER A 596 -0.81 -17.98 4.44
C SER A 596 -0.23 -17.36 5.71
N SER A 597 1.10 -17.38 5.82
CA SER A 597 1.82 -16.64 6.86
C SER A 597 2.29 -15.33 6.26
N VAL A 598 1.66 -14.22 6.60
CA VAL A 598 2.20 -12.89 6.30
C VAL A 598 2.88 -12.39 7.57
N LEU A 599 4.19 -12.33 7.53
CA LEU A 599 5.01 -12.07 8.70
C LEU A 599 5.65 -10.68 8.59
N GLY A 600 5.10 -9.72 9.34
CA GLY A 600 5.88 -8.57 9.81
C GLY A 600 6.75 -8.99 11.00
N SER A 601 7.87 -8.34 11.23
CA SER A 601 8.67 -8.57 12.43
C SER A 601 8.41 -7.47 13.45
N PRO A 602 7.89 -7.80 14.65
CA PRO A 602 7.67 -6.79 15.69
C PRO A 602 8.99 -6.21 16.27
N SER A 603 10.12 -6.86 16.02
CA SER A 603 11.45 -6.42 16.46
C SER A 603 12.22 -5.61 15.42
N ASP A 604 11.79 -5.66 14.14
CA ASP A 604 12.45 -4.97 13.02
C ASP A 604 11.43 -4.03 12.35
N SER A 605 11.60 -2.73 12.57
CA SER A 605 10.70 -1.70 12.00
C SER A 605 10.73 -1.64 10.48
N SER A 606 11.74 -2.21 9.83
CA SER A 606 11.81 -2.36 8.38
C SER A 606 10.90 -3.47 7.85
N LYS A 607 10.47 -4.37 8.73
CA LYS A 607 9.57 -5.51 8.43
C LYS A 607 8.21 -5.36 9.10
N CYS A 608 7.66 -4.16 9.09
CA CYS A 608 6.34 -3.90 9.62
C CYS A 608 5.24 -4.47 8.71
N LEU A 609 4.11 -4.84 9.26
CA LEU A 609 2.91 -5.21 8.52
C LEU A 609 1.69 -4.52 9.14
N GLN A 610 1.06 -3.62 8.40
CA GLN A 610 -0.14 -2.91 8.81
C GLN A 610 -1.27 -3.18 7.80
N MET A 611 -2.46 -3.52 8.29
CA MET A 611 -3.63 -3.78 7.46
C MET A 611 -4.74 -2.81 7.79
N ILE A 612 -5.17 -2.01 6.82
CA ILE A 612 -6.29 -1.09 6.93
C ILE A 612 -7.26 -1.40 5.79
N GLY A 613 -8.40 -1.98 6.12
CA GLY A 613 -9.42 -2.40 5.15
C GLY A 613 -10.84 -2.06 5.60
N SER A 614 -11.83 -2.20 4.71
CA SER A 614 -13.23 -2.06 5.10
C SER A 614 -13.62 -3.14 6.12
N LEU A 615 -13.18 -4.36 5.90
CA LEU A 615 -13.23 -5.49 6.83
C LEU A 615 -11.97 -6.34 6.67
N ILE A 616 -11.65 -7.15 7.66
CA ILE A 616 -10.49 -8.05 7.65
C ILE A 616 -10.95 -9.46 8.03
N THR A 617 -10.74 -10.42 7.14
CA THR A 617 -11.04 -11.83 7.40
C THR A 617 -9.77 -12.65 7.28
N LEU A 618 -9.44 -13.40 8.33
CA LEU A 618 -8.28 -14.27 8.36
C LEU A 618 -8.72 -15.70 8.64
N SER A 619 -8.35 -16.64 7.77
CA SER A 619 -8.73 -18.04 7.85
C SER A 619 -7.52 -18.94 7.65
N GLY A 620 -7.08 -19.59 8.71
CA GLY A 620 -5.88 -20.44 8.70
C GLY A 620 -4.58 -19.63 8.60
N GLY A 621 -3.57 -19.98 9.38
CA GLY A 621 -2.27 -19.35 9.36
C GLY A 621 -2.03 -18.31 10.46
N THR A 622 -0.88 -17.65 10.39
CA THR A 622 -0.41 -16.68 11.38
C THR A 622 -0.16 -15.32 10.73
N ALA A 623 -0.57 -14.25 11.38
CA ALA A 623 -0.23 -12.89 10.98
C ALA A 623 0.49 -12.17 12.12
N ALA A 624 1.73 -11.72 11.89
CA ALA A 624 2.41 -10.81 12.80
C ALA A 624 2.19 -9.38 12.31
N ALA A 625 1.35 -8.63 13.00
CA ALA A 625 1.04 -7.26 12.64
C ALA A 625 1.87 -6.28 13.47
N SER A 626 2.34 -5.22 12.84
CA SER A 626 3.03 -4.12 13.50
C SER A 626 2.70 -2.80 12.79
N GLU A 627 2.85 -1.68 13.49
CA GLU A 627 2.64 -0.37 12.88
C GLU A 627 3.74 -0.07 11.87
N CYS A 628 3.36 0.23 10.64
CA CYS A 628 4.25 0.73 9.60
C CYS A 628 4.26 2.25 9.56
N ILE A 629 3.08 2.83 9.60
CA ILE A 629 2.85 4.26 9.49
C ILE A 629 2.33 4.71 10.84
N ALA A 630 3.13 5.50 11.56
CA ALA A 630 2.66 6.17 12.75
C ALA A 630 1.42 7.00 12.39
N ALA A 631 0.37 6.91 13.20
CA ALA A 631 -0.74 7.84 13.09
C ALA A 631 -0.15 9.25 12.97
N SER A 632 -0.44 9.95 11.87
CA SER A 632 0.18 11.23 11.62
C SER A 632 -0.02 12.13 12.84
N SER A 633 1.05 12.70 13.36
CA SER A 633 0.99 13.69 14.44
C SER A 633 0.18 14.95 14.05
N SER A 634 -0.17 15.11 12.78
CA SER A 634 -1.09 16.14 12.28
C SER A 634 -2.56 15.89 12.62
N SER A 635 -2.92 14.69 13.08
CA SER A 635 -4.13 14.39 13.83
C SER A 635 -3.80 13.89 15.24
N ALA A 636 -2.68 14.32 15.84
CA ALA A 636 -2.66 14.54 17.26
C ALA A 636 -3.80 15.54 17.52
N SER A 637 -5.06 15.03 17.41
CA SER A 637 -6.21 15.74 17.88
C SER A 637 -5.81 16.14 19.29
N ASN A 638 -5.96 17.39 19.58
CA ASN A 638 -5.83 17.98 20.89
C ASN A 638 -6.74 17.19 21.86
N LYS A 639 -6.42 15.92 22.13
CA LYS A 639 -7.21 15.04 22.97
C LYS A 639 -6.96 15.46 24.40
N VAL A 640 -8.02 15.99 24.94
CA VAL A 640 -8.14 16.25 26.36
C VAL A 640 -8.75 15.01 26.98
N SER A 641 -8.17 14.49 28.05
CA SER A 641 -8.75 13.41 28.85
C SER A 641 -8.87 13.86 30.29
N LEU A 642 -10.04 13.64 30.91
CA LEU A 642 -10.17 13.77 32.34
C LEU A 642 -9.31 12.71 33.02
N VAL A 643 -8.52 13.14 34.01
CA VAL A 643 -7.69 12.30 34.86
C VAL A 643 -8.14 12.48 36.29
N GLN A 644 -8.58 11.40 36.91
CA GLN A 644 -8.93 11.36 38.35
C GLN A 644 -7.77 10.78 39.13
#